data_375bcce0618560632a72f680662ae967
#
_entry.id   375bcce0618560632a72f680662ae967
#
_cell.length_a   1.000
_cell.length_b   1.000
_cell.length_c   1.000
_cell.angle_alpha   90.00
_cell.angle_beta   90.00
_cell.angle_gamma   90.00
#
_symmetry.space_group_name_H-M   'P 1'
#
loop_
_entity.id
_entity.type
_entity.pdbx_description
1 polymer ?
#
loop_
_entity_poly.entity_id
_entity_poly.type
_entity_poly.pdbx_seq_one_letter_code
_entity_poly.pdbx_strand_id
1 'polypeptide(L)'
;MKENESFVDYQEFSDVIIKRLKEYSLATFERAFNDYRDGLRPLARRALYSMYEIHLDKDFKKVQYVSGVEMKYHPYNSDTIADGITQLGQWFVKSYPYLDTQGNFGSLKTIKGYAAPRYIECKLNKFTRDCITDDIDDHSIPYVWNYDNTFLEPEYLPTKLPLTLLQGGVGIGEGFVNNIPPYNLGDVVDCCIKVIKNKHIPLKELMKGIYPDFPTGGEIINKSEIDEFQAMPAAQVEKLNRLGKNFNLKYRAKLNIDRENNIIEIIDMPYRVDFDAIKDKILTEVKERNNVILSGIINFTDNPDPKRKGFHIFKLICKKDANMLEIVDQLYNKTQLSTSMPLSFMLFAGKYIIRMSFKDIILKWYEVQTDVIRRKFNYYLSDAQNRIHVLEGLVLVYDKMDAVINTIKSSSDKESCIAALVKKFGLSMVQAKGISEMQLSSLTRASKPSLLSSIKMLRDKIKELEDKLEDTDKVIIDNLLMMKEKYNRPRRTDVFDIQKEQSEKTSINISNGAILYSRDAVGIFDSSALMNSKTIMSSLKGVKVNGKNTKEIIGYHPINKNVSGSIIFSEDGTARRTKMSEIPITNNWITTNPDNNFITAVIPVYEENDEKYVVTINKDYKVKIFNIEEINTKKVQTGKIIAASIINKKTTNNLLIYNEFGEYIYIDKNEIPELSRSSAGNSTSFEQGKNFKIIPITKNVDIENLIVGFIENNDDGVCTYTAFSEESLRLGHRTNKPKEFFKLKHSKFIGVGTVNAKTKNSSTISLISPYNVNTINGKNIKDNMDFKKISVSPFGLIQIPNMEH
;
A
#
# COMPACT_ATOMS: atom_id res chain seq x y z
N MET A 1 -43.59 -55.44 -24.16
CA MET A 1 -42.50 -54.93 -23.27
C MET A 1 -41.79 -53.84 -24.07
N LYS A 2 -42.01 -52.58 -23.76
CA LYS A 2 -41.20 -51.49 -24.31
C LYS A 2 -40.01 -51.32 -23.38
N GLU A 3 -38.83 -51.55 -23.94
CA GLU A 3 -37.56 -51.32 -23.26
C GLU A 3 -37.51 -49.81 -22.87
N ASN A 4 -37.39 -49.57 -21.58
CA ASN A 4 -37.01 -48.26 -21.06
C ASN A 4 -35.55 -48.08 -21.43
N GLU A 5 -35.26 -47.44 -22.55
CA GLU A 5 -33.97 -46.84 -22.79
C GLU A 5 -33.76 -45.73 -21.72
N SER A 6 -32.95 -46.04 -20.69
CA SER A 6 -32.42 -45.03 -19.79
C SER A 6 -31.48 -44.17 -20.61
N PHE A 7 -31.92 -42.94 -20.91
CA PHE A 7 -31.03 -41.93 -21.47
C PHE A 7 -29.90 -41.63 -20.44
N VAL A 8 -28.76 -42.27 -20.61
CA VAL A 8 -27.52 -41.94 -19.90
C VAL A 8 -26.86 -40.90 -20.73
N ASP A 9 -26.89 -39.64 -20.20
CA ASP A 9 -26.20 -38.52 -20.80
C ASP A 9 -24.70 -38.63 -20.43
N TYR A 10 -23.87 -39.03 -21.36
CA TYR A 10 -22.43 -39.11 -21.19
C TYR A 10 -21.82 -37.74 -21.41
N GLN A 11 -21.32 -37.11 -20.30
CA GLN A 11 -20.54 -35.88 -20.35
C GLN A 11 -19.07 -36.18 -20.11
N GLU A 12 -18.19 -35.47 -20.82
CA GLU A 12 -16.75 -35.54 -20.57
C GLU A 12 -16.48 -35.08 -19.13
N PHE A 13 -15.67 -35.86 -18.38
CA PHE A 13 -15.35 -35.57 -16.97
C PHE A 13 -14.75 -34.20 -16.78
N SER A 14 -13.89 -33.75 -17.71
CA SER A 14 -13.32 -32.40 -17.75
C SER A 14 -14.39 -31.31 -17.83
N ASP A 15 -15.42 -31.51 -18.66
CA ASP A 15 -16.50 -30.52 -18.84
C ASP A 15 -17.37 -30.41 -17.59
N VAL A 16 -17.67 -31.55 -16.96
CA VAL A 16 -18.41 -31.58 -15.69
C VAL A 16 -17.65 -30.84 -14.60
N ILE A 17 -16.34 -31.08 -14.46
CA ILE A 17 -15.50 -30.41 -13.46
C ILE A 17 -15.45 -28.91 -13.74
N ILE A 18 -15.17 -28.50 -14.97
CA ILE A 18 -15.11 -27.08 -15.35
C ILE A 18 -16.45 -26.37 -15.08
N LYS A 19 -17.56 -27.02 -15.41
CA LYS A 19 -18.89 -26.47 -15.13
C LYS A 19 -19.11 -26.29 -13.63
N ARG A 20 -18.84 -27.32 -12.82
CA ARG A 20 -19.02 -27.26 -11.34
C ARG A 20 -18.09 -26.25 -10.70
N LEU A 21 -16.83 -26.18 -11.15
CA LEU A 21 -15.87 -25.18 -10.66
C LEU A 21 -16.35 -23.75 -10.97
N LYS A 22 -16.88 -23.50 -12.16
CA LYS A 22 -17.45 -22.19 -12.53
C LYS A 22 -18.63 -21.83 -11.63
N GLU A 23 -19.56 -22.76 -11.40
CA GLU A 23 -20.73 -22.56 -10.52
C GLU A 23 -20.31 -22.24 -9.09
N TYR A 24 -19.35 -23.02 -8.55
CA TYR A 24 -18.79 -22.79 -7.22
C TYR A 24 -18.04 -21.45 -7.09
N SER A 25 -17.19 -21.13 -8.07
CA SER A 25 -16.44 -19.88 -8.09
C SER A 25 -17.38 -18.68 -8.14
N LEU A 26 -18.46 -18.75 -8.95
CA LEU A 26 -19.46 -17.70 -9.04
C LEU A 26 -20.16 -17.46 -7.70
N ALA A 27 -20.62 -18.51 -7.02
CA ALA A 27 -21.21 -18.42 -5.69
C ALA A 27 -20.24 -17.86 -4.64
N THR A 28 -18.95 -18.19 -4.77
CA THR A 28 -17.90 -17.64 -3.89
C THR A 28 -17.67 -16.15 -4.14
N PHE A 29 -17.63 -15.72 -5.40
CA PHE A 29 -17.48 -14.30 -5.76
C PHE A 29 -18.68 -13.45 -5.32
N GLU A 30 -19.90 -13.95 -5.52
CA GLU A 30 -21.12 -13.29 -5.05
C GLU A 30 -21.07 -13.00 -3.55
N ARG A 31 -20.66 -13.97 -2.74
CA ARG A 31 -20.55 -13.80 -1.28
C ARG A 31 -19.40 -12.88 -0.86
N ALA A 32 -18.27 -12.91 -1.58
CA ALA A 32 -17.04 -12.28 -1.14
C ALA A 32 -16.84 -10.86 -1.68
N PHE A 33 -17.35 -10.57 -2.87
CA PHE A 33 -17.12 -9.30 -3.56
C PHE A 33 -18.33 -8.37 -3.45
N ASN A 34 -18.04 -7.08 -3.46
CA ASN A 34 -19.11 -6.08 -3.50
C ASN A 34 -19.77 -6.09 -4.88
N ASP A 35 -21.08 -5.98 -4.92
CA ASP A 35 -21.84 -5.75 -6.15
C ASP A 35 -21.54 -4.35 -6.71
N TYR A 36 -21.32 -4.22 -8.00
CA TYR A 36 -20.98 -2.95 -8.62
C TYR A 36 -22.13 -1.93 -8.55
N ARG A 37 -23.39 -2.39 -8.41
CA ARG A 37 -24.61 -1.57 -8.43
C ARG A 37 -24.81 -0.78 -7.14
N ASP A 38 -24.73 -1.44 -5.98
CA ASP A 38 -24.98 -0.85 -4.67
C ASP A 38 -23.74 -0.83 -3.75
N GLY A 39 -22.65 -1.48 -4.15
CA GLY A 39 -21.44 -1.57 -3.33
C GLY A 39 -21.56 -2.48 -2.11
N LEU A 40 -22.62 -3.27 -2.01
CA LEU A 40 -22.88 -4.17 -0.90
C LEU A 40 -22.61 -5.63 -1.27
N ARG A 41 -22.42 -6.45 -0.26
CA ARG A 41 -22.47 -7.91 -0.37
C ARG A 41 -23.88 -8.39 -0.05
N PRO A 42 -24.28 -9.58 -0.51
CA PRO A 42 -25.64 -10.09 -0.26
C PRO A 42 -26.07 -10.05 1.21
N LEU A 43 -25.21 -10.49 2.14
CA LEU A 43 -25.49 -10.47 3.56
C LEU A 43 -25.76 -9.03 4.07
N ALA A 44 -24.95 -8.06 3.70
CA ALA A 44 -25.12 -6.67 4.12
C ALA A 44 -26.42 -6.08 3.51
N ARG A 45 -26.71 -6.37 2.24
CA ARG A 45 -27.93 -5.95 1.55
C ARG A 45 -29.16 -6.51 2.23
N ARG A 46 -29.21 -7.81 2.50
CA ARG A 46 -30.31 -8.49 3.17
C ARG A 46 -30.53 -7.98 4.60
N ALA A 47 -29.44 -7.79 5.36
CA ALA A 47 -29.51 -7.25 6.71
C ALA A 47 -30.11 -5.82 6.74
N LEU A 48 -29.65 -4.92 5.86
CA LEU A 48 -30.21 -3.56 5.77
C LEU A 48 -31.68 -3.55 5.30
N TYR A 49 -31.99 -4.41 4.33
CA TYR A 49 -33.38 -4.54 3.84
C TYR A 49 -34.31 -5.14 4.90
N SER A 50 -33.86 -6.16 5.65
CA SER A 50 -34.62 -6.71 6.79
C SER A 50 -34.93 -5.66 7.86
N MET A 51 -33.96 -4.79 8.15
CA MET A 51 -34.19 -3.70 9.12
C MET A 51 -35.17 -2.65 8.57
N TYR A 52 -35.14 -2.39 7.26
CA TYR A 52 -36.09 -1.50 6.59
C TYR A 52 -37.51 -2.05 6.71
N GLU A 53 -37.73 -3.33 6.37
CA GLU A 53 -39.05 -3.96 6.40
C GLU A 53 -39.70 -3.93 7.79
N ILE A 54 -38.93 -4.12 8.84
CA ILE A 54 -39.44 -4.07 10.22
C ILE A 54 -39.44 -2.66 10.81
N HIS A 55 -39.21 -1.63 9.98
CA HIS A 55 -39.18 -0.21 10.39
C HIS A 55 -38.22 0.05 11.57
N LEU A 56 -37.01 -0.54 11.52
CA LEU A 56 -36.04 -0.44 12.60
C LEU A 56 -35.21 0.85 12.50
N ASP A 57 -35.86 1.99 12.50
CA ASP A 57 -35.26 3.32 12.46
C ASP A 57 -35.48 4.13 13.76
N LYS A 58 -36.46 3.76 14.58
CA LYS A 58 -36.81 4.46 15.83
C LYS A 58 -36.25 3.75 17.04
N ASP A 59 -36.59 2.48 17.22
CA ASP A 59 -36.28 1.71 18.42
C ASP A 59 -35.10 0.75 18.19
N PHE A 60 -34.25 0.59 19.21
CA PHE A 60 -33.21 -0.41 19.19
C PHE A 60 -33.76 -1.84 19.32
N LYS A 61 -33.21 -2.77 18.58
CA LYS A 61 -33.46 -4.21 18.67
C LYS A 61 -32.17 -4.98 18.81
N LYS A 62 -32.23 -6.13 19.49
CA LYS A 62 -31.08 -7.04 19.61
C LYS A 62 -30.58 -7.49 18.22
N VAL A 63 -29.26 -7.54 18.07
CA VAL A 63 -28.65 -8.07 16.85
C VAL A 63 -29.13 -9.48 16.56
N GLN A 64 -29.33 -10.30 17.58
CA GLN A 64 -29.91 -11.65 17.47
C GLN A 64 -31.31 -11.66 16.84
N TYR A 65 -32.15 -10.67 17.17
CA TYR A 65 -33.50 -10.55 16.58
C TYR A 65 -33.40 -10.21 15.07
N VAL A 66 -32.56 -9.23 14.72
CA VAL A 66 -32.35 -8.84 13.32
C VAL A 66 -31.79 -10.00 12.50
N SER A 67 -30.85 -10.78 13.08
CA SER A 67 -30.32 -11.98 12.42
C SER A 67 -31.40 -12.99 12.10
N GLY A 68 -32.38 -13.18 13.02
CA GLY A 68 -33.53 -14.06 12.79
C GLY A 68 -34.44 -13.58 11.66
N VAL A 69 -34.64 -12.26 11.52
CA VAL A 69 -35.45 -11.70 10.41
C VAL A 69 -34.73 -11.87 9.06
N GLU A 70 -33.40 -11.67 9.01
CA GLU A 70 -32.62 -11.80 7.80
C GLU A 70 -32.57 -13.23 7.26
N MET A 71 -32.62 -14.24 8.15
CA MET A 71 -32.59 -15.67 7.79
C MET A 71 -33.72 -16.09 6.83
N LYS A 72 -34.84 -15.33 6.72
CA LYS A 72 -35.90 -15.62 5.75
C LYS A 72 -35.43 -15.46 4.31
N TYR A 73 -34.42 -14.60 4.07
CA TYR A 73 -33.86 -14.39 2.73
C TYR A 73 -32.77 -15.42 2.41
N HIS A 74 -31.94 -15.77 3.39
CA HIS A 74 -30.93 -16.81 3.22
C HIS A 74 -30.52 -17.41 4.58
N PRO A 75 -30.67 -18.72 4.80
CA PRO A 75 -30.43 -19.36 6.09
C PRO A 75 -28.93 -19.62 6.34
N TYR A 76 -28.13 -18.55 6.45
CA TYR A 76 -26.77 -18.67 6.95
C TYR A 76 -26.75 -19.06 8.43
N ASN A 77 -25.58 -19.49 8.94
CA ASN A 77 -25.38 -19.60 10.38
C ASN A 77 -25.69 -18.23 11.04
N SER A 78 -26.51 -18.24 12.10
CA SER A 78 -26.93 -17.04 12.82
C SER A 78 -25.76 -16.20 13.33
N ASP A 79 -24.64 -16.85 13.71
CA ASP A 79 -23.42 -16.15 14.16
C ASP A 79 -22.77 -15.40 13.02
N THR A 80 -22.73 -15.98 11.80
CA THR A 80 -22.19 -15.32 10.59
C THR A 80 -23.00 -14.07 10.24
N ILE A 81 -24.34 -14.16 10.35
CA ILE A 81 -25.22 -13.02 10.11
C ILE A 81 -25.01 -11.94 11.17
N ALA A 82 -24.96 -12.33 12.44
CA ALA A 82 -24.73 -11.43 13.57
C ALA A 82 -23.38 -10.71 13.48
N ASP A 83 -22.31 -11.43 13.08
CA ASP A 83 -20.99 -10.87 12.83
C ASP A 83 -21.05 -9.82 11.70
N GLY A 84 -21.75 -10.13 10.60
CA GLY A 84 -21.96 -9.21 9.49
C GLY A 84 -22.70 -7.94 9.93
N ILE A 85 -23.81 -8.07 10.66
CA ILE A 85 -24.57 -6.95 11.22
C ILE A 85 -23.70 -6.11 12.18
N THR A 86 -22.92 -6.77 13.05
CA THR A 86 -22.03 -6.09 13.98
C THR A 86 -21.02 -5.22 13.25
N GLN A 87 -20.39 -5.73 12.17
CA GLN A 87 -19.45 -4.97 11.36
C GLN A 87 -20.08 -3.76 10.65
N LEU A 88 -21.38 -3.79 10.33
CA LEU A 88 -22.08 -2.65 9.75
C LEU A 88 -22.17 -1.46 10.72
N GLY A 89 -22.14 -1.70 12.02
CA GLY A 89 -22.15 -0.68 13.07
C GLY A 89 -20.77 -0.21 13.54
N GLN A 90 -19.68 -0.88 13.14
CA GLN A 90 -18.32 -0.57 13.60
C GLN A 90 -17.72 0.63 12.84
N TRP A 91 -17.54 1.76 13.52
CA TRP A 91 -16.99 2.99 12.92
C TRP A 91 -15.50 2.88 12.51
N PHE A 92 -14.74 1.95 13.12
CA PHE A 92 -13.35 1.69 12.81
C PHE A 92 -13.18 0.70 11.65
N VAL A 93 -14.26 0.05 11.20
CA VAL A 93 -14.31 -0.83 10.02
C VAL A 93 -14.98 -0.13 8.84
N LYS A 94 -16.06 0.62 9.09
CA LYS A 94 -16.81 1.37 8.09
C LYS A 94 -16.57 2.86 8.22
N SER A 95 -16.18 3.51 7.13
CA SER A 95 -16.00 4.96 7.12
C SER A 95 -17.28 5.70 7.53
N TYR A 96 -18.41 5.21 7.09
CA TYR A 96 -19.75 5.67 7.47
C TYR A 96 -20.55 4.45 7.92
N PRO A 97 -20.61 4.15 9.25
CA PRO A 97 -21.42 3.05 9.76
C PRO A 97 -22.85 3.15 9.29
N TYR A 98 -23.49 2.02 9.09
CA TYR A 98 -24.90 1.96 8.67
C TYR A 98 -25.88 1.95 9.83
N LEU A 99 -25.38 1.66 11.04
CA LEU A 99 -26.20 1.44 12.22
C LEU A 99 -25.81 2.38 13.35
N ASP A 100 -26.82 2.87 14.09
CA ASP A 100 -26.62 3.30 15.46
C ASP A 100 -26.55 2.07 16.34
N THR A 101 -25.63 2.06 17.27
CA THR A 101 -25.29 0.87 18.10
C THR A 101 -25.40 1.16 19.58
N GLN A 102 -25.87 0.15 20.36
CA GLN A 102 -25.91 0.18 21.80
C GLN A 102 -25.30 -1.10 22.38
N GLY A 103 -24.43 -0.96 23.39
CA GLY A 103 -23.63 -2.06 23.93
C GLY A 103 -22.22 -2.13 23.29
N ASN A 104 -21.53 -3.24 23.55
CA ASN A 104 -20.14 -3.43 23.09
C ASN A 104 -20.09 -4.04 21.68
N PHE A 105 -19.84 -3.21 20.67
CA PHE A 105 -19.62 -3.61 19.28
C PHE A 105 -18.14 -3.82 18.92
N GLY A 106 -17.25 -4.01 19.90
CA GLY A 106 -15.81 -4.07 19.70
C GLY A 106 -15.16 -2.69 19.77
N SER A 107 -13.84 -2.65 19.60
CA SER A 107 -13.05 -1.42 19.67
C SER A 107 -11.74 -1.56 18.87
N LEU A 108 -10.98 -0.48 18.76
CA LEU A 108 -9.62 -0.51 18.19
C LEU A 108 -8.65 -1.36 19.03
N LYS A 109 -8.99 -1.65 20.29
CA LYS A 109 -8.22 -2.56 21.12
C LYS A 109 -8.38 -3.99 20.64
N THR A 110 -9.63 -4.42 20.39
CA THR A 110 -9.97 -5.76 19.90
C THR A 110 -11.18 -5.65 18.98
N ILE A 111 -10.96 -5.70 17.67
CA ILE A 111 -12.01 -5.50 16.64
C ILE A 111 -13.12 -6.55 16.77
N LYS A 112 -12.76 -7.80 17.01
CA LYS A 112 -13.70 -8.91 17.20
C LYS A 112 -14.14 -9.13 18.67
N GLY A 113 -13.77 -8.22 19.58
CA GLY A 113 -14.10 -8.30 21.00
C GLY A 113 -15.49 -7.77 21.34
N TYR A 114 -16.47 -7.90 20.44
CA TYR A 114 -17.86 -7.51 20.69
C TYR A 114 -18.61 -8.54 21.55
N ALA A 115 -19.63 -8.07 22.25
CA ALA A 115 -20.45 -8.93 23.10
C ALA A 115 -21.36 -9.83 22.26
N ALA A 116 -21.84 -10.93 22.86
CA ALA A 116 -22.74 -11.84 22.17
C ALA A 116 -23.99 -11.11 21.61
N PRO A 117 -24.52 -11.51 20.43
CA PRO A 117 -25.60 -10.82 19.72
C PRO A 117 -26.88 -10.58 20.52
N ARG A 118 -27.14 -11.40 21.57
CA ARG A 118 -28.28 -11.25 22.47
C ARG A 118 -28.16 -10.07 23.45
N TYR A 119 -26.96 -9.48 23.59
CA TYR A 119 -26.71 -8.34 24.49
C TYR A 119 -26.62 -7.01 23.80
N ILE A 120 -26.16 -6.99 22.56
CA ILE A 120 -25.95 -5.76 21.76
C ILE A 120 -27.19 -5.44 20.93
N GLU A 121 -27.41 -4.14 20.71
CA GLU A 121 -28.59 -3.63 20.01
C GLU A 121 -28.20 -2.68 18.88
N CYS A 122 -29.00 -2.65 17.84
CA CYS A 122 -28.78 -1.78 16.70
C CYS A 122 -30.10 -1.25 16.13
N LYS A 123 -29.99 -0.18 15.35
CA LYS A 123 -31.03 0.37 14.47
C LYS A 123 -30.40 1.07 13.28
N LEU A 124 -31.18 1.29 12.21
CA LEU A 124 -30.76 2.08 11.04
C LEU A 124 -30.46 3.52 11.49
N ASN A 125 -29.29 4.01 11.14
CA ASN A 125 -28.93 5.39 11.46
C ASN A 125 -29.42 6.37 10.38
N LYS A 126 -29.25 7.67 10.63
CA LYS A 126 -29.71 8.73 9.72
C LYS A 126 -28.98 8.68 8.37
N PHE A 127 -27.67 8.37 8.36
CA PHE A 127 -26.90 8.24 7.12
C PHE A 127 -27.49 7.16 6.22
N THR A 128 -27.79 5.98 6.77
CA THR A 128 -28.36 4.86 6.00
C THR A 128 -29.73 5.19 5.45
N ARG A 129 -30.57 5.86 6.23
CA ARG A 129 -31.88 6.30 5.75
C ARG A 129 -31.73 7.27 4.59
N ASP A 130 -31.04 8.37 4.78
CA ASP A 130 -30.86 9.41 3.76
C ASP A 130 -30.17 8.87 2.48
N CYS A 131 -29.23 7.91 2.62
CA CYS A 131 -28.44 7.36 1.51
C CYS A 131 -29.10 6.19 0.77
N ILE A 132 -29.85 5.34 1.49
CA ILE A 132 -30.33 4.05 0.98
C ILE A 132 -31.84 3.91 1.12
N THR A 133 -32.35 3.87 2.40
CA THR A 133 -33.69 3.34 2.65
C THR A 133 -34.82 4.28 2.28
N ASP A 134 -34.61 5.60 2.25
CA ASP A 134 -35.60 6.58 1.83
C ASP A 134 -35.99 6.45 0.34
N ASP A 135 -35.14 5.79 -0.45
CA ASP A 135 -35.40 5.57 -1.88
C ASP A 135 -35.80 4.11 -2.20
N ILE A 136 -35.95 3.25 -1.20
CA ILE A 136 -36.48 1.91 -1.39
C ILE A 136 -37.98 2.04 -1.70
N ASP A 137 -38.35 1.60 -2.88
CA ASP A 137 -39.72 1.63 -3.41
C ASP A 137 -39.91 0.43 -4.36
N ASP A 138 -41.04 -0.24 -4.26
CA ASP A 138 -41.36 -1.42 -5.07
C ASP A 138 -41.29 -1.16 -6.60
N HIS A 139 -41.27 0.11 -6.99
CA HIS A 139 -41.20 0.52 -8.39
C HIS A 139 -39.84 1.09 -8.80
N SER A 140 -38.96 1.36 -7.85
CA SER A 140 -37.65 1.96 -8.11
C SER A 140 -36.56 0.93 -8.42
N ILE A 141 -36.64 -0.26 -7.81
CA ILE A 141 -35.64 -1.32 -7.90
C ILE A 141 -36.27 -2.64 -8.30
N PRO A 142 -35.52 -3.54 -8.97
CA PRO A 142 -35.96 -4.88 -9.25
C PRO A 142 -35.92 -5.78 -8.03
N TYR A 143 -36.84 -6.73 -7.96
CA TYR A 143 -36.88 -7.78 -6.94
C TYR A 143 -36.65 -9.15 -7.57
N VAL A 144 -36.01 -10.03 -6.82
CA VAL A 144 -35.75 -11.43 -7.18
C VAL A 144 -36.28 -12.35 -6.09
N TRP A 145 -36.57 -13.58 -6.46
CA TRP A 145 -36.89 -14.60 -5.46
C TRP A 145 -35.68 -14.98 -4.60
N ASN A 146 -35.94 -15.17 -3.31
CA ASN A 146 -34.95 -15.71 -2.39
C ASN A 146 -34.58 -17.18 -2.76
N TYR A 147 -33.69 -17.80 -1.97
CA TYR A 147 -33.17 -19.15 -2.22
C TYR A 147 -34.21 -20.26 -2.37
N ASP A 148 -35.40 -20.15 -1.77
CA ASP A 148 -36.47 -21.15 -1.79
C ASP A 148 -37.76 -20.65 -2.52
N ASN A 149 -37.72 -19.52 -3.18
CA ASN A 149 -38.81 -18.87 -3.89
C ASN A 149 -40.04 -18.56 -3.02
N THR A 150 -39.85 -18.29 -1.72
CA THR A 150 -40.92 -17.94 -0.79
C THR A 150 -41.07 -16.43 -0.56
N PHE A 151 -39.95 -15.71 -0.62
CA PHE A 151 -39.93 -14.26 -0.44
C PHE A 151 -39.23 -13.55 -1.57
N LEU A 152 -39.67 -12.33 -1.87
CA LEU A 152 -38.94 -11.43 -2.74
C LEU A 152 -37.91 -10.63 -1.96
N GLU A 153 -36.68 -10.52 -2.50
CA GLU A 153 -35.63 -9.66 -1.99
C GLU A 153 -35.15 -8.69 -3.07
N PRO A 154 -34.69 -7.50 -2.72
CA PRO A 154 -34.14 -6.56 -3.69
C PRO A 154 -32.90 -7.12 -4.35
N GLU A 155 -32.84 -7.08 -5.69
CA GLU A 155 -31.65 -7.49 -6.43
C GLU A 155 -30.44 -6.60 -6.08
N TYR A 156 -30.66 -5.32 -5.87
CA TYR A 156 -29.72 -4.32 -5.32
C TYR A 156 -30.51 -3.20 -4.62
N LEU A 157 -29.85 -2.46 -3.72
CA LEU A 157 -30.46 -1.32 -3.04
C LEU A 157 -30.15 0.00 -3.77
N PRO A 158 -31.10 0.96 -3.77
CA PRO A 158 -30.86 2.29 -4.30
C PRO A 158 -29.88 3.04 -3.38
N THR A 159 -28.74 3.52 -3.92
CA THR A 159 -27.74 4.19 -3.12
C THR A 159 -27.37 5.54 -3.70
N LYS A 160 -27.60 6.63 -2.97
CA LYS A 160 -27.27 8.00 -3.42
C LYS A 160 -25.78 8.29 -3.55
N LEU A 161 -24.92 7.34 -3.11
CA LEU A 161 -23.47 7.42 -3.14
C LEU A 161 -22.87 6.11 -3.65
N PRO A 162 -21.72 6.12 -4.36
CA PRO A 162 -21.01 4.89 -4.74
C PRO A 162 -20.35 4.27 -3.50
N LEU A 163 -21.10 3.46 -2.75
CA LEU A 163 -20.68 2.90 -1.46
C LEU A 163 -19.41 2.07 -1.54
N THR A 164 -19.13 1.45 -2.68
CA THR A 164 -17.87 0.73 -2.91
C THR A 164 -16.65 1.62 -2.67
N LEU A 165 -16.67 2.87 -3.16
CA LEU A 165 -15.56 3.81 -2.97
C LEU A 165 -15.57 4.41 -1.55
N LEU A 166 -16.77 4.66 -1.01
CA LEU A 166 -16.90 5.29 0.30
C LEU A 166 -16.53 4.35 1.46
N GLN A 167 -16.89 3.08 1.36
CA GLN A 167 -16.75 2.09 2.43
C GLN A 167 -15.60 1.11 2.19
N GLY A 168 -15.07 1.09 0.97
CA GLY A 168 -14.12 0.09 0.54
C GLY A 168 -14.70 -1.33 0.47
N GLY A 169 -13.86 -2.27 0.14
CA GLY A 169 -14.22 -3.69 0.09
C GLY A 169 -12.98 -4.56 0.21
N VAL A 170 -13.03 -5.60 1.03
CA VAL A 170 -11.99 -6.62 1.11
C VAL A 170 -12.66 -7.98 1.00
N GLY A 171 -12.31 -8.77 -0.01
CA GLY A 171 -12.85 -10.08 -0.24
C GLY A 171 -11.85 -10.99 -0.92
N ILE A 172 -11.91 -12.27 -0.58
CA ILE A 172 -11.10 -13.32 -1.18
C ILE A 172 -12.05 -14.29 -1.86
N GLY A 173 -11.88 -14.46 -3.14
CA GLY A 173 -12.54 -15.47 -3.95
C GLY A 173 -11.51 -16.43 -4.53
N GLU A 174 -11.96 -17.35 -5.36
CA GLU A 174 -11.10 -18.39 -5.93
C GLU A 174 -10.20 -17.80 -7.03
N GLY A 175 -8.89 -17.68 -6.74
CA GLY A 175 -7.91 -17.08 -7.66
C GLY A 175 -7.96 -15.55 -7.78
N PHE A 176 -8.88 -14.87 -7.08
CA PHE A 176 -9.02 -13.41 -7.14
C PHE A 176 -9.18 -12.79 -5.75
N VAL A 177 -8.67 -11.57 -5.62
CA VAL A 177 -8.77 -10.77 -4.40
C VAL A 177 -9.39 -9.42 -4.76
N ASN A 178 -10.37 -8.99 -3.98
CA ASN A 178 -10.90 -7.65 -4.00
C ASN A 178 -10.35 -6.87 -2.81
N ASN A 179 -9.62 -5.78 -3.08
CA ASN A 179 -9.13 -4.87 -2.06
C ASN A 179 -9.30 -3.43 -2.56
N ILE A 180 -10.37 -2.81 -2.13
CA ILE A 180 -10.68 -1.42 -2.41
C ILE A 180 -10.60 -0.66 -1.09
N PRO A 181 -9.67 0.31 -0.93
CA PRO A 181 -9.64 1.15 0.27
C PRO A 181 -10.82 2.13 0.27
N PRO A 182 -11.27 2.58 1.45
CA PRO A 182 -12.27 3.64 1.55
C PRO A 182 -11.68 5.00 1.19
N TYR A 183 -12.52 5.90 0.63
CA TYR A 183 -12.17 7.27 0.28
C TYR A 183 -13.04 8.27 1.05
N ASN A 184 -12.58 9.52 1.13
CA ASN A 184 -13.34 10.61 1.76
C ASN A 184 -14.61 10.93 0.98
N LEU A 185 -15.72 11.18 1.68
CA LEU A 185 -17.03 11.45 1.06
C LEU A 185 -16.98 12.70 0.18
N GLY A 186 -16.35 13.77 0.64
CA GLY A 186 -16.23 15.01 -0.13
C GLY A 186 -15.49 14.78 -1.44
N ASP A 187 -14.36 14.05 -1.41
CA ASP A 187 -13.56 13.71 -2.58
C ASP A 187 -14.37 12.85 -3.57
N VAL A 188 -15.10 11.85 -3.07
CA VAL A 188 -15.91 10.96 -3.90
C VAL A 188 -17.05 11.74 -4.57
N VAL A 189 -17.75 12.59 -3.83
CA VAL A 189 -18.84 13.42 -4.38
C VAL A 189 -18.32 14.37 -5.45
N ASP A 190 -17.19 15.05 -5.21
CA ASP A 190 -16.59 15.95 -6.18
C ASP A 190 -16.18 15.22 -7.47
N CYS A 191 -15.65 13.99 -7.33
CA CYS A 191 -15.35 13.14 -8.48
C CYS A 191 -16.61 12.72 -9.23
N CYS A 192 -17.70 12.34 -8.53
CA CYS A 192 -18.97 12.00 -9.16
C CYS A 192 -19.52 13.17 -9.98
N ILE A 193 -19.55 14.38 -9.42
CA ILE A 193 -20.01 15.58 -10.10
C ILE A 193 -19.18 15.89 -11.35
N LYS A 194 -17.82 15.76 -11.24
CA LYS A 194 -16.95 15.94 -12.41
C LYS A 194 -17.23 14.92 -13.51
N VAL A 195 -17.44 13.66 -13.16
CA VAL A 195 -17.72 12.57 -14.12
C VAL A 195 -19.11 12.76 -14.76
N ILE A 196 -20.14 13.15 -13.99
CA ILE A 196 -21.48 13.43 -14.52
C ILE A 196 -21.43 14.57 -15.54
N LYS A 197 -20.73 15.67 -15.22
CA LYS A 197 -20.56 16.83 -16.12
C LYS A 197 -19.69 16.53 -17.33
N ASN A 198 -18.69 15.66 -17.20
CA ASN A 198 -17.79 15.25 -18.28
C ASN A 198 -17.43 13.78 -18.18
N LYS A 199 -18.20 12.92 -18.86
CA LYS A 199 -17.95 11.46 -18.89
C LYS A 199 -16.60 11.06 -19.51
N HIS A 200 -15.96 11.96 -20.27
CA HIS A 200 -14.67 11.72 -20.93
C HIS A 200 -13.47 12.27 -20.15
N ILE A 201 -13.67 12.82 -18.94
CA ILE A 201 -12.56 13.33 -18.12
C ILE A 201 -11.45 12.28 -18.00
N PRO A 202 -10.17 12.63 -18.26
CA PRO A 202 -9.05 11.70 -18.11
C PRO A 202 -8.93 11.23 -16.66
N LEU A 203 -8.66 9.93 -16.47
CA LEU A 203 -8.54 9.32 -15.13
C LEU A 203 -7.46 10.00 -14.27
N LYS A 204 -6.33 10.35 -14.89
CA LYS A 204 -5.22 11.06 -14.22
C LYS A 204 -5.63 12.44 -13.70
N GLU A 205 -6.50 13.15 -14.42
CA GLU A 205 -7.02 14.45 -14.02
C GLU A 205 -8.06 14.29 -12.90
N LEU A 206 -8.96 13.33 -13.04
CA LEU A 206 -10.00 13.02 -12.04
C LEU A 206 -9.39 12.69 -10.68
N MET A 207 -8.33 11.87 -10.67
CA MET A 207 -7.70 11.34 -9.45
C MET A 207 -6.65 12.27 -8.83
N LYS A 208 -6.38 13.44 -9.44
CA LYS A 208 -5.39 14.37 -8.91
C LYS A 208 -5.76 14.85 -7.50
N GLY A 209 -4.93 14.47 -6.51
CA GLY A 209 -5.14 14.83 -5.10
C GLY A 209 -6.14 13.96 -4.34
N ILE A 210 -6.66 12.91 -4.97
CA ILE A 210 -7.61 11.98 -4.36
C ILE A 210 -6.86 10.74 -3.85
N TYR A 211 -6.96 10.47 -2.56
CA TYR A 211 -6.29 9.33 -1.91
C TYR A 211 -7.23 8.61 -0.96
N PRO A 212 -6.96 7.33 -0.63
CA PRO A 212 -7.70 6.64 0.42
C PRO A 212 -7.73 7.41 1.73
N ASP A 213 -8.85 7.31 2.46
CA ASP A 213 -9.06 7.95 3.75
C ASP A 213 -9.66 6.96 4.75
N PHE A 214 -8.82 6.47 5.65
CA PHE A 214 -9.22 5.45 6.60
C PHE A 214 -10.02 6.01 7.77
N PRO A 215 -11.05 5.28 8.26
CA PRO A 215 -11.82 5.70 9.43
C PRO A 215 -10.96 5.85 10.69
N THR A 216 -9.88 5.09 10.79
CA THR A 216 -8.95 5.09 11.93
C THR A 216 -7.85 6.14 11.81
N GLY A 217 -7.70 6.83 10.67
CA GLY A 217 -6.60 7.76 10.42
C GLY A 217 -5.32 7.06 9.97
N GLY A 218 -4.19 7.49 10.52
CA GLY A 218 -2.86 6.96 10.17
C GLY A 218 -2.22 7.64 8.96
N GLU A 219 -1.20 7.03 8.42
CA GLU A 219 -0.33 7.60 7.39
C GLU A 219 -0.18 6.66 6.19
N ILE A 220 -0.42 7.17 4.99
CA ILE A 220 -0.11 6.50 3.72
C ILE A 220 1.28 6.95 3.30
N ILE A 221 2.19 6.01 3.03
CA ILE A 221 3.64 6.25 2.93
C ILE A 221 4.25 6.02 1.54
N ASN A 222 3.43 5.73 0.54
CA ASN A 222 3.87 5.49 -0.85
C ASN A 222 2.97 6.19 -1.87
N LYS A 223 2.82 7.49 -1.70
CA LYS A 223 1.97 8.37 -2.51
C LYS A 223 2.20 8.20 -4.02
N SER A 224 3.46 8.20 -4.46
CA SER A 224 3.82 8.10 -5.89
C SER A 224 3.34 6.79 -6.54
N GLU A 225 3.38 5.66 -5.82
CA GLU A 225 2.88 4.37 -6.32
C GLU A 225 1.35 4.38 -6.47
N ILE A 226 0.66 5.09 -5.56
CA ILE A 226 -0.79 5.25 -5.62
C ILE A 226 -1.17 6.18 -6.78
N ASP A 227 -0.46 7.28 -6.98
CA ASP A 227 -0.67 8.20 -8.11
C ASP A 227 -0.51 7.44 -9.45
N GLU A 228 0.49 6.54 -9.56
CA GLU A 228 0.68 5.68 -10.72
C GLU A 228 -0.50 4.74 -10.94
N PHE A 229 -0.90 4.00 -9.89
CA PHE A 229 -2.03 3.06 -9.96
C PHE A 229 -3.34 3.74 -10.35
N GLN A 230 -3.67 4.84 -9.68
CA GLN A 230 -4.94 5.54 -9.86
C GLN A 230 -5.07 6.24 -11.21
N ALA A 231 -3.95 6.54 -11.88
CA ALA A 231 -3.95 7.11 -13.22
C ALA A 231 -4.15 6.06 -14.33
N MET A 232 -4.12 4.76 -14.01
CA MET A 232 -4.17 3.67 -14.99
C MET A 232 -5.60 3.17 -15.23
N PRO A 233 -6.00 2.95 -16.51
CA PRO A 233 -7.20 2.21 -16.82
C PRO A 233 -7.14 0.76 -16.31
N ALA A 234 -8.29 0.18 -15.98
CA ALA A 234 -8.40 -1.18 -15.44
C ALA A 234 -7.72 -2.25 -16.30
N ALA A 235 -7.81 -2.16 -17.62
CA ALA A 235 -7.16 -3.08 -18.56
C ALA A 235 -5.63 -3.01 -18.49
N GLN A 236 -5.06 -1.82 -18.27
CA GLN A 236 -3.61 -1.65 -18.11
C GLN A 236 -3.13 -2.23 -16.79
N VAL A 237 -3.87 -2.04 -15.70
CA VAL A 237 -3.57 -2.66 -14.40
C VAL A 237 -3.59 -4.18 -14.51
N GLU A 238 -4.57 -4.75 -15.20
CA GLU A 238 -4.67 -6.19 -15.42
C GLU A 238 -3.48 -6.73 -16.20
N LYS A 239 -3.06 -6.05 -17.28
CA LYS A 239 -1.89 -6.41 -18.06
C LYS A 239 -0.61 -6.43 -17.21
N LEU A 240 -0.43 -5.41 -16.36
CA LEU A 240 0.73 -5.33 -15.46
C LEU A 240 0.72 -6.43 -14.39
N ASN A 241 -0.46 -6.72 -13.81
CA ASN A 241 -0.59 -7.80 -12.84
C ASN A 241 -0.23 -9.17 -13.43
N ARG A 242 -0.65 -9.46 -14.69
CA ARG A 242 -0.25 -10.67 -15.42
C ARG A 242 1.26 -10.76 -15.67
N LEU A 243 1.95 -9.61 -15.73
CA LEU A 243 3.40 -9.51 -15.84
C LEU A 243 4.12 -9.52 -14.48
N GLY A 244 3.39 -9.75 -13.38
CA GLY A 244 3.93 -9.82 -12.02
C GLY A 244 4.11 -8.47 -11.31
N LYS A 245 3.73 -7.34 -11.93
CA LYS A 245 3.75 -6.03 -11.27
C LYS A 245 2.43 -5.81 -10.53
N ASN A 246 2.44 -5.92 -9.21
CA ASN A 246 1.32 -5.63 -8.32
C ASN A 246 1.53 -4.28 -7.63
N PHE A 247 0.44 -3.54 -7.43
CA PHE A 247 0.43 -2.27 -6.71
C PHE A 247 -0.04 -2.49 -5.27
N ASN A 248 0.67 -1.89 -4.33
CA ASN A 248 0.36 -2.03 -2.91
C ASN A 248 0.17 -0.65 -2.28
N LEU A 249 -0.89 -0.52 -1.50
CA LEU A 249 -1.10 0.61 -0.62
C LEU A 249 -0.35 0.34 0.68
N LYS A 250 0.72 1.09 0.96
CA LYS A 250 1.50 0.99 2.19
C LYS A 250 1.02 2.05 3.18
N TYR A 251 0.69 1.63 4.38
CA TYR A 251 0.18 2.53 5.40
C TYR A 251 0.63 2.10 6.80
N ARG A 252 0.69 3.08 7.71
CA ARG A 252 1.19 2.85 9.06
C ARG A 252 0.44 3.66 10.10
N ALA A 253 0.63 3.29 11.36
CA ALA A 253 0.18 4.04 12.51
C ALA A 253 0.79 5.43 12.57
N LYS A 254 0.06 6.40 13.11
CA LYS A 254 0.61 7.70 13.50
C LYS A 254 1.08 7.62 14.94
N LEU A 255 2.38 7.83 15.16
CA LEU A 255 3.01 7.76 16.47
C LEU A 255 3.42 9.15 16.96
N ASN A 256 3.41 9.33 18.27
CA ASN A 256 4.01 10.46 18.96
C ASN A 256 5.03 9.96 19.99
N ILE A 257 6.17 10.61 20.10
CA ILE A 257 7.25 10.24 21.04
C ILE A 257 7.34 11.30 22.14
N ASP A 258 6.87 10.94 23.32
CA ASP A 258 7.06 11.73 24.54
C ASP A 258 8.36 11.31 25.23
N ARG A 259 9.42 12.06 24.95
CA ARG A 259 10.77 11.79 25.48
C ARG A 259 10.90 12.08 26.98
N GLU A 260 10.12 13.03 27.49
CA GLU A 260 10.17 13.42 28.91
C GLU A 260 9.63 12.29 29.79
N ASN A 261 8.56 11.64 29.37
CA ASN A 261 7.91 10.56 30.13
C ASN A 261 8.32 9.16 29.66
N ASN A 262 9.20 9.03 28.64
CA ASN A 262 9.60 7.76 28.03
C ASN A 262 8.39 6.96 27.50
N ILE A 263 7.47 7.61 26.78
CA ILE A 263 6.25 7.02 26.27
C ILE A 263 6.21 7.16 24.75
N ILE A 264 5.89 6.07 24.04
CA ILE A 264 5.48 6.11 22.65
C ILE A 264 3.96 5.99 22.61
N GLU A 265 3.31 7.01 22.06
CA GLU A 265 1.86 7.05 21.92
C GLU A 265 1.45 6.67 20.50
N ILE A 266 0.52 5.71 20.36
CA ILE A 266 -0.11 5.40 19.09
C ILE A 266 -1.37 6.25 18.99
N ILE A 267 -1.30 7.32 18.19
CA ILE A 267 -2.39 8.29 18.01
C ILE A 267 -3.46 7.72 17.08
N ASP A 268 -3.04 7.11 15.97
CA ASP A 268 -3.92 6.48 15.00
C ASP A 268 -3.45 5.06 14.70
N MET A 269 -4.39 4.12 14.71
CA MET A 269 -4.15 2.72 14.38
C MET A 269 -4.20 2.50 12.87
N PRO A 270 -3.40 1.59 12.31
CA PRO A 270 -3.55 1.20 10.93
C PRO A 270 -4.94 0.58 10.68
N TYR A 271 -5.50 0.83 9.50
CA TYR A 271 -6.82 0.33 9.14
C TYR A 271 -6.89 -1.20 9.26
N ARG A 272 -7.93 -1.71 9.93
CA ARG A 272 -8.19 -3.13 10.18
C ARG A 272 -7.15 -3.86 11.04
N VAL A 273 -6.38 -3.14 11.81
CA VAL A 273 -5.44 -3.71 12.78
C VAL A 273 -5.94 -3.35 14.18
N ASP A 274 -5.91 -4.31 15.09
CA ASP A 274 -6.22 -4.07 16.49
C ASP A 274 -4.96 -4.03 17.38
N PHE A 275 -5.10 -3.39 18.53
CA PHE A 275 -3.96 -3.16 19.42
C PHE A 275 -3.50 -4.45 20.10
N ASP A 276 -4.41 -5.36 20.47
CA ASP A 276 -4.06 -6.61 21.14
C ASP A 276 -3.19 -7.49 20.23
N ALA A 277 -3.46 -7.53 18.91
CA ALA A 277 -2.61 -8.23 17.94
C ALA A 277 -1.19 -7.64 17.88
N ILE A 278 -1.06 -6.30 17.96
CA ILE A 278 0.26 -5.64 18.00
C ILE A 278 0.99 -5.97 19.29
N LYS A 279 0.30 -5.90 20.44
CA LYS A 279 0.85 -6.24 21.75
C LYS A 279 1.36 -7.68 21.78
N ASP A 280 0.56 -8.64 21.31
CA ASP A 280 0.95 -10.05 21.27
C ASP A 280 2.16 -10.27 20.36
N LYS A 281 2.22 -9.56 19.23
CA LYS A 281 3.37 -9.59 18.33
C LYS A 281 4.64 -9.04 18.97
N ILE A 282 4.56 -7.92 19.70
CA ILE A 282 5.69 -7.36 20.46
C ILE A 282 6.18 -8.38 21.50
N LEU A 283 5.26 -8.98 22.26
CA LEU A 283 5.59 -9.99 23.26
C LEU A 283 6.26 -11.22 22.64
N THR A 284 5.81 -11.67 21.47
CA THR A 284 6.42 -12.78 20.72
C THR A 284 7.83 -12.42 20.25
N GLU A 285 8.03 -11.21 19.68
CA GLU A 285 9.36 -10.76 19.24
C GLU A 285 10.34 -10.70 20.42
N VAL A 286 9.90 -10.27 21.60
CA VAL A 286 10.76 -10.20 22.80
C VAL A 286 11.04 -11.59 23.36
N LYS A 287 10.03 -12.44 23.54
CA LYS A 287 10.17 -13.73 24.24
C LYS A 287 10.80 -14.83 23.38
N GLU A 288 10.34 -14.95 22.11
CA GLU A 288 10.73 -16.07 21.24
C GLU A 288 11.92 -15.70 20.33
N ARG A 289 12.03 -14.42 19.92
CA ARG A 289 13.06 -13.96 19.00
C ARG A 289 14.19 -13.17 19.68
N ASN A 290 14.14 -13.02 21.01
CA ASN A 290 15.13 -12.31 21.81
C ASN A 290 15.42 -10.88 21.30
N ASN A 291 14.40 -10.15 20.88
CA ASN A 291 14.56 -8.79 20.39
C ASN A 291 14.87 -7.84 21.56
N VAL A 292 16.15 -7.52 21.72
CA VAL A 292 16.64 -6.67 22.80
C VAL A 292 16.08 -5.25 22.74
N ILE A 293 15.87 -4.70 21.54
CA ILE A 293 15.37 -3.33 21.35
C ILE A 293 13.90 -3.24 21.84
N LEU A 294 13.04 -4.14 21.38
CA LEU A 294 11.63 -4.17 21.80
C LEU A 294 11.48 -4.55 23.28
N SER A 295 12.45 -5.21 23.90
CA SER A 295 12.48 -5.45 25.35
C SER A 295 12.61 -4.17 26.19
N GLY A 296 12.89 -3.05 25.53
CA GLY A 296 12.81 -1.70 26.11
C GLY A 296 11.38 -1.27 26.49
N ILE A 297 10.34 -1.89 25.91
CA ILE A 297 8.94 -1.63 26.24
C ILE A 297 8.57 -2.46 27.48
N ILE A 298 8.17 -1.80 28.58
CA ILE A 298 7.89 -2.44 29.86
C ILE A 298 6.40 -2.57 30.18
N ASN A 299 5.57 -1.70 29.61
CA ASN A 299 4.13 -1.72 29.88
C ASN A 299 3.32 -1.13 28.72
N PHE A 300 2.02 -1.47 28.71
CA PHE A 300 1.04 -1.01 27.74
C PHE A 300 -0.17 -0.43 28.48
N THR A 301 -0.64 0.74 28.06
CA THR A 301 -1.86 1.35 28.58
C THR A 301 -2.79 1.76 27.44
N ASP A 302 -4.06 1.86 27.74
CA ASP A 302 -5.15 2.20 26.83
C ASP A 302 -5.96 3.34 27.46
N ASN A 303 -5.95 4.51 26.83
CA ASN A 303 -6.65 5.69 27.32
C ASN A 303 -7.61 6.21 26.24
N PRO A 304 -8.86 6.58 26.59
CA PRO A 304 -9.74 7.28 25.65
C PRO A 304 -9.09 8.57 25.15
N ASP A 305 -9.25 8.87 23.87
CA ASP A 305 -8.81 10.14 23.31
C ASP A 305 -9.77 11.26 23.78
N PRO A 306 -9.29 12.26 24.54
CA PRO A 306 -10.15 13.32 25.04
C PRO A 306 -10.72 14.23 23.95
N LYS A 307 -10.10 14.25 22.77
CA LYS A 307 -10.48 15.11 21.63
C LYS A 307 -11.37 14.39 20.61
N ARG A 308 -11.30 13.07 20.53
CA ARG A 308 -11.98 12.28 19.50
C ARG A 308 -12.82 11.17 20.13
N LYS A 309 -14.12 11.37 20.19
CA LYS A 309 -15.06 10.38 20.76
C LYS A 309 -14.93 9.01 20.08
N GLY A 310 -14.70 7.96 20.88
CA GLY A 310 -14.56 6.58 20.42
C GLY A 310 -13.14 6.20 19.97
N PHE A 311 -12.22 7.16 19.88
CA PHE A 311 -10.81 6.88 19.67
C PHE A 311 -10.08 6.60 20.99
N HIS A 312 -8.98 5.85 20.87
CA HIS A 312 -8.10 5.50 21.98
C HIS A 312 -6.67 5.88 21.63
N ILE A 313 -5.92 6.36 22.61
CA ILE A 313 -4.47 6.56 22.53
C ILE A 313 -3.85 5.40 23.29
N PHE A 314 -3.20 4.52 22.56
CA PHE A 314 -2.46 3.42 23.14
C PHE A 314 -1.04 3.87 23.46
N LYS A 315 -0.57 3.63 24.70
CA LYS A 315 0.73 4.08 25.15
C LYS A 315 1.63 2.89 25.44
N LEU A 316 2.84 2.95 24.88
CA LEU A 316 3.92 2.02 25.13
C LEU A 316 4.89 2.69 26.09
N ILE A 317 5.00 2.21 27.33
CA ILE A 317 5.89 2.77 28.34
C ILE A 317 7.24 2.10 28.18
N CYS A 318 8.30 2.91 28.00
CA CYS A 318 9.64 2.44 27.74
C CYS A 318 10.55 2.62 28.96
N LYS A 319 11.65 1.86 29.02
CA LYS A 319 12.74 2.07 29.99
C LYS A 319 13.40 3.44 29.81
N LYS A 320 13.94 4.03 30.87
CA LYS A 320 14.56 5.36 30.84
C LYS A 320 15.78 5.44 29.90
N ASP A 321 16.51 4.34 29.76
CA ASP A 321 17.70 4.18 28.93
C ASP A 321 17.43 3.62 27.53
N ALA A 322 16.16 3.43 27.17
CA ALA A 322 15.80 2.86 25.88
C ALA A 322 15.91 3.90 24.74
N ASN A 323 16.50 3.49 23.62
CA ASN A 323 16.47 4.31 22.42
C ASN A 323 15.09 4.24 21.74
N MET A 324 14.28 5.25 21.99
CA MET A 324 12.89 5.27 21.51
C MET A 324 12.79 5.31 19.98
N LEU A 325 13.76 5.90 19.28
CA LEU A 325 13.75 5.93 17.80
C LEU A 325 14.01 4.54 17.22
N GLU A 326 14.92 3.77 17.80
CA GLU A 326 15.14 2.38 17.39
C GLU A 326 13.92 1.49 17.71
N ILE A 327 13.26 1.73 18.87
CA ILE A 327 12.03 1.03 19.20
C ILE A 327 10.95 1.31 18.15
N VAL A 328 10.74 2.58 17.74
CA VAL A 328 9.79 2.95 16.71
C VAL A 328 10.12 2.30 15.37
N ASP A 329 11.39 2.28 14.96
CA ASP A 329 11.81 1.58 13.75
C ASP A 329 11.49 0.08 13.81
N GLN A 330 11.82 -0.58 14.93
CA GLN A 330 11.48 -1.99 15.14
C GLN A 330 9.97 -2.24 15.19
N LEU A 331 9.20 -1.33 15.77
CA LEU A 331 7.73 -1.42 15.79
C LEU A 331 7.15 -1.40 14.37
N TYR A 332 7.61 -0.49 13.51
CA TYR A 332 7.16 -0.45 12.12
C TYR A 332 7.65 -1.65 11.29
N ASN A 333 8.85 -2.15 11.55
CA ASN A 333 9.44 -3.25 10.76
C ASN A 333 9.00 -4.65 11.22
N LYS A 334 8.63 -4.82 12.49
CA LYS A 334 8.37 -6.15 13.10
C LYS A 334 6.92 -6.37 13.49
N THR A 335 6.09 -5.33 13.47
CA THR A 335 4.68 -5.42 13.86
C THR A 335 3.76 -4.90 12.74
N GLN A 336 2.45 -5.06 12.96
CA GLN A 336 1.43 -4.54 12.03
C GLN A 336 1.19 -3.03 12.17
N LEU A 337 1.99 -2.30 12.97
CA LEU A 337 1.95 -0.83 12.99
C LEU A 337 2.35 -0.22 11.64
N SER A 338 3.08 -0.96 10.81
CA SER A 338 3.22 -0.69 9.38
C SER A 338 2.77 -1.92 8.59
N THR A 339 1.88 -1.72 7.64
CA THR A 339 1.28 -2.81 6.86
C THR A 339 1.01 -2.38 5.42
N SER A 340 0.62 -3.33 4.58
CA SER A 340 0.29 -3.07 3.19
C SER A 340 -0.95 -3.84 2.75
N MET A 341 -1.65 -3.27 1.78
CA MET A 341 -2.80 -3.89 1.13
C MET A 341 -2.61 -3.85 -0.38
N PRO A 342 -2.64 -5.01 -1.08
CA PRO A 342 -2.59 -5.01 -2.54
C PRO A 342 -3.84 -4.30 -3.09
N LEU A 343 -3.65 -3.36 -4.03
CA LEU A 343 -4.75 -2.64 -4.67
C LEU A 343 -5.36 -3.51 -5.77
N SER A 344 -6.61 -3.90 -5.60
CA SER A 344 -7.34 -4.73 -6.55
C SER A 344 -8.83 -4.39 -6.52
N PHE A 345 -9.29 -3.64 -7.53
CA PHE A 345 -10.67 -3.19 -7.63
C PHE A 345 -11.47 -4.18 -8.47
N MET A 346 -11.87 -5.29 -7.84
CA MET A 346 -12.65 -6.37 -8.44
C MET A 346 -14.06 -6.34 -7.87
N LEU A 347 -15.08 -6.27 -8.72
CA LEU A 347 -16.47 -6.19 -8.32
C LEU A 347 -17.27 -7.34 -8.94
N PHE A 348 -18.35 -7.73 -8.25
CA PHE A 348 -19.30 -8.71 -8.75
C PHE A 348 -20.32 -8.04 -9.68
N ALA A 349 -20.56 -8.64 -10.84
CA ALA A 349 -21.47 -8.13 -11.87
C ALA A 349 -22.54 -9.18 -12.25
N GLY A 350 -23.14 -9.83 -11.27
CA GLY A 350 -24.20 -10.82 -11.41
C GLY A 350 -23.74 -12.19 -11.90
N LYS A 351 -23.08 -12.29 -13.04
CA LYS A 351 -22.62 -13.57 -13.63
C LYS A 351 -21.11 -13.68 -13.81
N TYR A 352 -20.35 -12.65 -13.45
CA TYR A 352 -18.91 -12.58 -13.58
C TYR A 352 -18.32 -11.55 -12.63
N ILE A 353 -17.03 -11.57 -12.45
CA ILE A 353 -16.30 -10.51 -11.78
C ILE A 353 -15.64 -9.60 -12.81
N ILE A 354 -15.57 -8.31 -12.50
CA ILE A 354 -15.00 -7.31 -13.38
C ILE A 354 -14.00 -6.44 -12.62
N ARG A 355 -12.86 -6.18 -13.25
CA ARG A 355 -11.92 -5.17 -12.77
C ARG A 355 -12.35 -3.80 -13.25
N MET A 356 -12.41 -2.85 -12.34
CA MET A 356 -12.81 -1.48 -12.61
C MET A 356 -11.75 -0.48 -12.15
N SER A 357 -11.62 0.66 -12.80
CA SER A 357 -10.94 1.82 -12.26
C SER A 357 -11.88 2.61 -11.33
N PHE A 358 -11.33 3.56 -10.59
CA PHE A 358 -12.14 4.47 -9.77
C PHE A 358 -13.24 5.17 -10.58
N LYS A 359 -12.92 5.63 -11.80
CA LYS A 359 -13.87 6.27 -12.71
C LYS A 359 -14.93 5.29 -13.21
N ASP A 360 -14.55 4.05 -13.53
CA ASP A 360 -15.51 3.03 -14.02
C ASP A 360 -16.56 2.71 -12.95
N ILE A 361 -16.16 2.66 -11.66
CA ILE A 361 -17.09 2.48 -10.54
C ILE A 361 -18.11 3.62 -10.49
N ILE A 362 -17.65 4.88 -10.63
CA ILE A 362 -18.55 6.05 -10.65
C ILE A 362 -19.49 5.99 -11.84
N LEU A 363 -19.00 5.67 -13.04
CA LEU A 363 -19.84 5.58 -14.25
C LEU A 363 -20.91 4.50 -14.11
N LYS A 364 -20.57 3.34 -13.57
CA LYS A 364 -21.51 2.24 -13.36
C LYS A 364 -22.55 2.57 -12.29
N TRP A 365 -22.12 3.17 -11.17
CA TRP A 365 -23.03 3.68 -10.16
C TRP A 365 -23.98 4.74 -10.73
N TYR A 366 -23.48 5.68 -11.54
CA TYR A 366 -24.29 6.72 -12.18
C TYR A 366 -25.35 6.12 -13.15
N GLU A 367 -24.97 5.10 -13.94
CA GLU A 367 -25.91 4.38 -14.81
C GLU A 367 -27.06 3.76 -13.98
N VAL A 368 -26.74 3.09 -12.89
CA VAL A 368 -27.73 2.49 -11.98
C VAL A 368 -28.62 3.55 -11.32
N GLN A 369 -28.04 4.66 -10.83
CA GLN A 369 -28.84 5.74 -10.24
C GLN A 369 -29.78 6.39 -11.23
N THR A 370 -29.33 6.61 -12.44
CA THR A 370 -30.19 7.14 -13.52
C THR A 370 -31.39 6.22 -13.79
N ASP A 371 -31.15 4.90 -13.81
CA ASP A 371 -32.22 3.91 -14.02
C ASP A 371 -33.22 3.89 -12.84
N VAL A 372 -32.72 3.89 -11.60
CA VAL A 372 -33.54 3.95 -10.37
C VAL A 372 -34.45 5.20 -10.38
N ILE A 373 -33.87 6.37 -10.65
CA ILE A 373 -34.62 7.64 -10.69
C ILE A 373 -35.67 7.63 -11.79
N ARG A 374 -35.30 7.16 -12.98
CA ARG A 374 -36.23 7.07 -14.10
C ARG A 374 -37.39 6.12 -13.83
N ARG A 375 -37.13 4.93 -13.29
CA ARG A 375 -38.20 3.99 -12.92
C ARG A 375 -39.14 4.60 -11.88
N LYS A 376 -38.60 5.16 -10.81
CA LYS A 376 -39.34 5.80 -9.73
C LYS A 376 -40.23 6.93 -10.24
N PHE A 377 -39.67 7.86 -10.98
CA PHE A 377 -40.41 9.03 -11.44
C PHE A 377 -41.41 8.70 -12.56
N ASN A 378 -41.11 7.80 -13.49
CA ASN A 378 -42.05 7.33 -14.50
C ASN A 378 -43.26 6.64 -13.87
N TYR A 379 -43.06 5.85 -12.82
CA TYR A 379 -44.14 5.24 -12.08
C TYR A 379 -45.04 6.31 -11.44
N TYR A 380 -44.46 7.25 -10.68
CA TYR A 380 -45.25 8.31 -10.05
C TYR A 380 -45.90 9.26 -11.06
N LEU A 381 -45.29 9.50 -12.20
CA LEU A 381 -45.86 10.27 -13.28
C LEU A 381 -47.11 9.57 -13.85
N SER A 382 -46.96 8.28 -14.16
CA SER A 382 -48.10 7.47 -14.65
C SER A 382 -49.23 7.38 -13.62
N ASP A 383 -48.91 7.16 -12.33
CA ASP A 383 -49.89 7.15 -11.24
C ASP A 383 -50.62 8.49 -11.12
N ALA A 384 -49.89 9.61 -11.13
CA ALA A 384 -50.47 10.95 -11.05
C ALA A 384 -51.36 11.25 -12.26
N GLN A 385 -50.95 10.87 -13.47
CA GLN A 385 -51.75 11.01 -14.70
C GLN A 385 -53.05 10.18 -14.63
N ASN A 386 -52.96 8.93 -14.17
CA ASN A 386 -54.14 8.09 -13.98
C ASN A 386 -55.09 8.66 -12.92
N ARG A 387 -54.57 9.19 -11.81
CA ARG A 387 -55.37 9.84 -10.76
C ARG A 387 -56.08 11.08 -11.28
N ILE A 388 -55.39 11.95 -12.03
CA ILE A 388 -56.02 13.11 -12.67
C ILE A 388 -57.14 12.65 -13.58
N HIS A 389 -56.89 11.66 -14.43
CA HIS A 389 -57.89 11.17 -15.37
C HIS A 389 -59.15 10.66 -14.65
N VAL A 390 -59.00 9.96 -13.52
CA VAL A 390 -60.15 9.54 -12.69
C VAL A 390 -60.86 10.72 -12.05
N LEU A 391 -60.11 11.73 -11.51
CA LEU A 391 -60.72 12.93 -10.93
C LEU A 391 -61.45 13.80 -11.95
N GLU A 392 -60.92 13.91 -13.17
CA GLU A 392 -61.59 14.59 -14.29
C GLU A 392 -62.88 13.88 -14.65
N GLY A 393 -62.90 12.52 -14.62
CA GLY A 393 -64.15 11.77 -14.76
C GLY A 393 -65.18 12.06 -13.67
N LEU A 394 -64.74 12.22 -12.40
CA LEU A 394 -65.63 12.63 -11.32
C LEU A 394 -66.21 14.03 -11.50
N VAL A 395 -65.40 14.99 -11.98
CA VAL A 395 -65.85 16.35 -12.26
C VAL A 395 -66.90 16.34 -13.38
N LEU A 396 -66.72 15.49 -14.41
CA LEU A 396 -67.68 15.33 -15.48
C LEU A 396 -69.05 14.85 -15.00
N VAL A 397 -69.10 13.97 -14.03
CA VAL A 397 -70.34 13.37 -13.51
C VAL A 397 -70.80 14.00 -12.18
N TYR A 398 -70.17 15.08 -11.71
CA TYR A 398 -70.39 15.69 -10.40
C TYR A 398 -71.84 16.05 -10.18
N ASP A 399 -72.51 16.71 -11.18
CA ASP A 399 -73.88 17.16 -11.10
C ASP A 399 -74.87 15.97 -11.21
N LYS A 400 -74.44 14.75 -11.50
CA LYS A 400 -75.17 13.50 -11.57
C LYS A 400 -74.73 12.48 -10.55
N MET A 401 -74.16 12.90 -9.47
CA MET A 401 -73.47 12.01 -8.51
C MET A 401 -74.47 10.97 -7.89
N ASP A 402 -75.63 11.37 -7.54
CA ASP A 402 -76.71 10.45 -7.05
C ASP A 402 -76.97 9.31 -8.02
N ALA A 403 -77.07 9.64 -9.32
CA ALA A 403 -77.28 8.65 -10.38
C ALA A 403 -76.06 7.70 -10.54
N VAL A 404 -74.81 8.20 -10.34
CA VAL A 404 -73.57 7.38 -10.30
C VAL A 404 -73.65 6.41 -9.15
N ILE A 405 -73.90 6.91 -7.91
CA ILE A 405 -74.02 6.10 -6.71
C ILE A 405 -75.08 5.01 -6.84
N ASN A 406 -76.23 5.38 -7.38
CA ASN A 406 -77.31 4.42 -7.60
C ASN A 406 -76.93 3.36 -8.66
N THR A 407 -76.23 3.74 -9.70
CA THR A 407 -75.69 2.78 -10.69
C THR A 407 -74.72 1.81 -10.07
N ILE A 408 -73.78 2.27 -9.23
CA ILE A 408 -72.81 1.44 -8.50
C ILE A 408 -73.57 0.45 -7.56
N LYS A 409 -74.56 0.94 -6.79
CA LYS A 409 -75.32 0.11 -5.85
C LYS A 409 -76.25 -0.93 -6.55
N SER A 410 -76.77 -0.66 -7.77
CA SER A 410 -77.62 -1.56 -8.50
C SER A 410 -76.90 -2.58 -9.40
N SER A 411 -75.58 -2.48 -9.53
CA SER A 411 -74.78 -3.42 -10.34
C SER A 411 -74.54 -4.74 -9.58
N SER A 412 -74.60 -5.86 -10.28
CA SER A 412 -74.46 -7.22 -9.73
C SER A 412 -73.00 -7.58 -9.46
N ASP A 413 -72.10 -7.06 -10.23
CA ASP A 413 -70.63 -7.31 -10.14
C ASP A 413 -69.84 -6.09 -10.66
N LYS A 414 -68.54 -6.15 -10.51
CA LYS A 414 -67.59 -5.04 -10.80
C LYS A 414 -67.57 -4.74 -12.30
N GLU A 415 -67.62 -5.77 -13.14
CA GLU A 415 -67.49 -5.63 -14.58
C GLU A 415 -68.76 -4.98 -15.17
N SER A 416 -69.95 -5.42 -14.74
CA SER A 416 -71.21 -4.82 -15.09
C SER A 416 -71.39 -3.38 -14.63
N CYS A 417 -70.87 -3.08 -13.44
CA CYS A 417 -70.80 -1.71 -12.90
C CYS A 417 -69.97 -0.79 -13.83
N ILE A 418 -68.74 -1.19 -14.16
CA ILE A 418 -67.86 -0.43 -15.05
C ILE A 418 -68.51 -0.21 -16.41
N ALA A 419 -69.06 -1.26 -17.03
CA ALA A 419 -69.75 -1.16 -18.28
C ALA A 419 -70.97 -0.21 -18.24
N ALA A 420 -71.77 -0.25 -17.18
CA ALA A 420 -72.88 0.65 -16.94
C ALA A 420 -72.43 2.11 -16.78
N LEU A 421 -71.37 2.38 -16.02
CA LEU A 421 -70.79 3.71 -15.83
C LEU A 421 -70.29 4.29 -17.17
N VAL A 422 -69.57 3.49 -17.97
CA VAL A 422 -69.08 3.91 -19.28
C VAL A 422 -70.28 4.25 -20.22
N LYS A 423 -71.29 3.36 -20.33
CA LYS A 423 -72.41 3.52 -21.24
C LYS A 423 -73.28 4.69 -20.83
N LYS A 424 -73.56 4.89 -19.53
CA LYS A 424 -74.54 5.83 -19.03
C LYS A 424 -74.02 7.25 -18.88
N PHE A 425 -72.70 7.39 -18.52
CA PHE A 425 -72.13 8.69 -18.22
C PHE A 425 -71.03 9.12 -19.20
N GLY A 426 -70.70 8.31 -20.20
CA GLY A 426 -69.61 8.63 -21.17
C GLY A 426 -68.21 8.63 -20.59
N LEU A 427 -68.02 7.88 -19.53
CA LEU A 427 -66.73 7.75 -18.87
C LEU A 427 -65.75 6.81 -19.62
N SER A 428 -64.53 7.03 -19.58
CA SER A 428 -63.51 6.03 -20.02
C SER A 428 -63.51 4.79 -19.12
N MET A 429 -63.06 3.65 -19.64
CA MET A 429 -62.89 2.42 -18.83
C MET A 429 -62.06 2.65 -17.54
N VAL A 430 -61.01 3.45 -17.63
CA VAL A 430 -60.13 3.78 -16.50
C VAL A 430 -60.88 4.67 -15.50
N GLN A 431 -61.63 5.67 -15.97
CA GLN A 431 -62.46 6.54 -15.12
C GLN A 431 -63.53 5.74 -14.40
N ALA A 432 -64.27 4.91 -15.14
CA ALA A 432 -65.34 4.08 -14.59
C ALA A 432 -64.80 3.09 -13.56
N LYS A 433 -63.68 2.45 -13.83
CA LYS A 433 -63.01 1.55 -12.90
C LYS A 433 -62.56 2.30 -11.62
N GLY A 434 -61.81 3.41 -11.75
CA GLY A 434 -61.39 4.21 -10.63
C GLY A 434 -62.55 4.73 -9.75
N ILE A 435 -63.65 5.19 -10.37
CA ILE A 435 -64.85 5.67 -9.66
C ILE A 435 -65.56 4.51 -8.93
N SER A 436 -65.66 3.32 -9.56
CA SER A 436 -66.29 2.14 -8.94
C SER A 436 -65.51 1.60 -7.72
N GLU A 437 -64.20 1.80 -7.67
CA GLU A 437 -63.31 1.38 -6.58
C GLU A 437 -63.23 2.40 -5.42
N MET A 438 -63.77 3.60 -5.61
CA MET A 438 -63.78 4.63 -4.55
C MET A 438 -64.77 4.29 -3.44
N GLN A 439 -64.36 4.62 -2.20
CA GLN A 439 -65.27 4.53 -1.06
C GLN A 439 -66.46 5.48 -1.23
N LEU A 440 -67.68 5.01 -1.00
CA LEU A 440 -68.94 5.80 -1.10
C LEU A 440 -68.86 7.08 -0.23
N SER A 441 -68.22 7.04 0.93
CA SER A 441 -67.99 8.20 1.78
C SER A 441 -67.11 9.27 1.13
N SER A 442 -66.19 8.88 0.27
CA SER A 442 -65.33 9.82 -0.49
C SER A 442 -66.14 10.46 -1.64
N LEU A 443 -66.96 9.69 -2.31
CA LEU A 443 -67.86 10.21 -3.37
C LEU A 443 -68.88 11.21 -2.82
N THR A 444 -69.49 10.94 -1.68
CA THR A 444 -70.50 11.80 -1.06
C THR A 444 -69.98 13.06 -0.42
N ARG A 445 -68.68 13.04 0.02
CA ARG A 445 -67.98 14.22 0.62
C ARG A 445 -67.24 15.08 -0.39
N ALA A 446 -67.04 14.61 -1.60
CA ALA A 446 -66.37 15.37 -2.64
C ALA A 446 -67.15 16.63 -2.98
N SER A 447 -66.50 17.81 -2.97
CA SER A 447 -67.07 19.04 -3.53
C SER A 447 -66.30 19.37 -4.82
N LYS A 448 -67.02 20.01 -5.77
CA LYS A 448 -66.38 20.38 -7.05
C LYS A 448 -65.12 21.26 -6.87
N PRO A 449 -65.11 22.26 -5.96
CA PRO A 449 -63.92 23.04 -5.67
C PRO A 449 -62.73 22.18 -5.11
N SER A 450 -63.04 21.19 -4.24
CA SER A 450 -62.03 20.28 -3.71
C SER A 450 -61.42 19.38 -4.79
N LEU A 451 -62.25 18.84 -5.71
CA LEU A 451 -61.79 18.05 -6.86
C LEU A 451 -60.87 18.86 -7.79
N LEU A 452 -61.30 20.10 -8.12
CA LEU A 452 -60.49 20.99 -8.96
C LEU A 452 -59.15 21.38 -8.28
N SER A 453 -59.16 21.59 -6.96
CA SER A 453 -57.92 21.85 -6.19
C SER A 453 -56.98 20.64 -6.24
N SER A 454 -57.51 19.44 -6.07
CA SER A 454 -56.74 18.18 -6.15
C SER A 454 -56.15 17.97 -7.54
N ILE A 455 -56.92 18.24 -8.59
CA ILE A 455 -56.41 18.18 -9.97
C ILE A 455 -55.31 19.18 -10.20
N LYS A 456 -55.41 20.40 -9.68
CA LYS A 456 -54.35 21.42 -9.78
C LYS A 456 -53.07 20.95 -9.10
N MET A 457 -53.15 20.47 -7.85
CA MET A 457 -52.00 19.94 -7.14
C MET A 457 -51.30 18.78 -7.88
N LEU A 458 -52.09 17.89 -8.47
CA LEU A 458 -51.55 16.77 -9.26
C LEU A 458 -50.88 17.24 -10.56
N ARG A 459 -51.46 18.28 -11.22
CA ARG A 459 -50.86 18.88 -12.44
C ARG A 459 -49.50 19.54 -12.10
N ASP A 460 -49.44 20.26 -10.98
CA ASP A 460 -48.18 20.84 -10.48
C ASP A 460 -47.16 19.74 -10.19
N LYS A 461 -47.61 18.62 -9.58
CA LYS A 461 -46.74 17.44 -9.32
C LYS A 461 -46.27 16.75 -10.61
N ILE A 462 -47.16 16.62 -11.63
CA ILE A 462 -46.75 16.06 -12.93
C ILE A 462 -45.65 16.92 -13.53
N LYS A 463 -45.81 18.23 -13.56
CA LYS A 463 -44.79 19.14 -14.09
C LYS A 463 -43.45 18.99 -13.33
N GLU A 464 -43.49 18.93 -12.01
CA GLU A 464 -42.29 18.67 -11.19
C GLU A 464 -41.60 17.36 -11.55
N LEU A 465 -42.38 16.28 -11.79
CA LEU A 465 -41.85 14.98 -12.17
C LEU A 465 -41.28 14.95 -13.60
N GLU A 466 -41.94 15.65 -14.54
CA GLU A 466 -41.45 15.82 -15.90
C GLU A 466 -40.13 16.60 -15.94
N ASP A 467 -40.02 17.73 -15.21
CA ASP A 467 -38.79 18.52 -15.05
C ASP A 467 -37.65 17.66 -14.49
N LYS A 468 -37.96 16.78 -13.51
CA LYS A 468 -36.94 15.86 -12.91
C LYS A 468 -36.53 14.73 -13.85
N LEU A 469 -37.41 14.27 -14.72
CA LEU A 469 -37.13 13.26 -15.74
C LEU A 469 -36.33 13.85 -16.92
N GLU A 470 -36.55 15.11 -17.27
CA GLU A 470 -35.81 15.82 -18.30
C GLU A 470 -34.35 16.03 -17.88
N ASP A 471 -34.10 16.43 -16.62
CA ASP A 471 -32.75 16.64 -16.09
C ASP A 471 -32.46 15.72 -14.88
N THR A 472 -32.33 14.42 -15.15
CA THR A 472 -31.97 13.43 -14.14
C THR A 472 -30.57 13.67 -13.57
N ASP A 473 -29.66 14.28 -14.33
CA ASP A 473 -28.29 14.61 -13.88
C ASP A 473 -28.34 15.63 -12.76
N LYS A 474 -29.17 16.65 -12.88
CA LYS A 474 -29.39 17.65 -11.82
C LYS A 474 -29.90 17.00 -10.53
N VAL A 475 -30.87 16.09 -10.63
CA VAL A 475 -31.40 15.37 -9.47
C VAL A 475 -30.31 14.58 -8.75
N ILE A 476 -29.44 13.88 -9.51
CA ILE A 476 -28.32 13.13 -8.94
C ILE A 476 -27.31 14.08 -8.28
N ILE A 477 -26.97 15.20 -8.93
CA ILE A 477 -26.04 16.19 -8.39
C ILE A 477 -26.60 16.82 -7.10
N ASP A 478 -27.87 17.16 -7.06
CA ASP A 478 -28.54 17.74 -5.87
C ASP A 478 -28.51 16.74 -4.69
N ASN A 479 -28.78 15.45 -4.96
CA ASN A 479 -28.64 14.39 -3.97
C ASN A 479 -27.20 14.26 -3.45
N LEU A 480 -26.19 14.30 -4.33
CA LEU A 480 -24.78 14.26 -3.97
C LEU A 480 -24.39 15.46 -3.11
N LEU A 481 -24.80 16.65 -3.47
CA LEU A 481 -24.52 17.87 -2.70
C LEU A 481 -25.18 17.84 -1.33
N MET A 482 -26.43 17.40 -1.23
CA MET A 482 -27.14 17.19 0.04
C MET A 482 -26.41 16.20 0.94
N MET A 483 -25.94 15.08 0.39
CA MET A 483 -25.17 14.09 1.15
C MET A 483 -23.83 14.66 1.60
N LYS A 484 -23.14 15.45 0.77
CA LYS A 484 -21.90 16.14 1.11
C LYS A 484 -22.11 17.14 2.23
N GLU A 485 -23.13 17.97 2.15
CA GLU A 485 -23.42 18.99 3.18
C GLU A 485 -23.71 18.34 4.56
N LYS A 486 -24.48 17.26 4.59
CA LYS A 486 -24.89 16.61 5.84
C LYS A 486 -23.80 15.74 6.48
N TYR A 487 -22.96 15.08 5.66
CA TYR A 487 -22.13 13.96 6.14
C TYR A 487 -20.64 14.10 5.83
N ASN A 488 -20.21 15.16 5.11
CA ASN A 488 -18.78 15.34 4.85
C ASN A 488 -18.01 15.60 6.15
N ARG A 489 -16.79 15.11 6.17
CA ARG A 489 -15.86 15.29 7.29
C ARG A 489 -14.44 15.53 6.75
N PRO A 490 -13.57 16.22 7.51
CA PRO A 490 -12.17 16.36 7.16
C PRO A 490 -11.49 15.01 6.98
N ARG A 491 -10.51 14.97 6.11
CA ARG A 491 -9.65 13.78 5.96
C ARG A 491 -8.98 13.45 7.28
N ARG A 492 -8.81 12.15 7.53
CA ARG A 492 -8.16 11.61 8.74
C ARG A 492 -6.77 11.05 8.44
N THR A 493 -6.54 10.59 7.21
CA THR A 493 -5.31 9.91 6.81
C THR A 493 -4.35 10.87 6.15
N ASP A 494 -3.14 10.99 6.66
CA ASP A 494 -2.06 11.76 6.06
C ASP A 494 -1.44 10.98 4.88
N VAL A 495 -0.96 11.68 3.83
CA VAL A 495 -0.46 11.04 2.61
C VAL A 495 0.84 11.69 2.16
N PHE A 496 1.90 10.90 2.10
CA PHE A 496 3.23 11.35 1.66
C PHE A 496 4.06 10.19 1.11
N ASP A 497 5.21 10.48 0.54
CA ASP A 497 6.22 9.48 0.16
C ASP A 497 7.32 9.43 1.20
N ILE A 498 7.39 8.36 1.97
CA ILE A 498 8.51 8.15 2.90
C ILE A 498 9.87 8.22 2.17
N GLN A 499 9.93 7.75 0.93
CA GLN A 499 11.16 7.78 0.14
C GLN A 499 11.59 9.21 -0.23
N LYS A 500 10.66 10.17 -0.39
CA LYS A 500 11.00 11.58 -0.61
C LYS A 500 11.34 12.30 0.69
N GLU A 501 10.59 12.08 1.77
CA GLU A 501 10.89 12.66 3.07
C GLU A 501 12.15 12.06 3.71
N GLN A 502 12.44 10.77 3.49
CA GLN A 502 13.68 10.14 3.93
C GLN A 502 14.86 10.54 3.06
N SER A 503 14.69 10.82 1.76
CA SER A 503 15.76 11.43 0.97
C SER A 503 15.99 12.90 1.35
N GLU A 504 15.01 13.58 1.90
CA GLU A 504 15.16 14.96 2.42
C GLU A 504 15.55 15.00 3.92
N LYS A 505 15.22 13.96 4.73
CA LYS A 505 15.54 13.88 6.17
C LYS A 505 16.55 12.80 6.55
N THR A 506 16.83 11.82 5.68
CA THR A 506 17.85 10.80 5.84
C THR A 506 18.94 10.89 4.76
N SER A 507 19.31 12.06 4.33
CA SER A 507 20.72 12.33 4.26
C SER A 507 21.20 12.37 5.73
N ILE A 508 21.25 11.23 6.42
CA ILE A 508 22.22 11.08 7.50
C ILE A 508 23.53 11.30 6.76
N ASN A 509 24.06 12.51 6.91
CA ASN A 509 25.36 12.89 6.39
C ASN A 509 26.39 11.98 7.04
N ILE A 510 26.54 10.75 6.53
CA ILE A 510 27.77 10.02 6.75
C ILE A 510 28.77 10.65 5.79
N SER A 511 29.33 11.74 6.23
CA SER A 511 30.52 12.28 5.62
C SER A 511 31.74 11.39 5.89
N ASN A 512 31.67 10.51 6.92
CA ASN A 512 32.79 9.67 7.35
C ASN A 512 32.30 8.31 7.85
N GLY A 513 32.68 7.25 7.15
CA GLY A 513 32.36 5.87 7.48
C GLY A 513 32.94 4.88 6.49
N ALA A 514 32.40 3.66 6.45
CA ALA A 514 32.79 2.67 5.46
C ALA A 514 31.64 1.70 5.13
N ILE A 515 31.62 1.25 3.89
CA ILE A 515 30.89 0.04 3.49
C ILE A 515 31.82 -1.14 3.76
N LEU A 516 31.38 -2.09 4.56
CA LEU A 516 32.02 -3.38 4.77
C LEU A 516 31.20 -4.45 4.07
N TYR A 517 31.86 -5.43 3.47
CA TYR A 517 31.15 -6.52 2.82
C TYR A 517 31.85 -7.86 3.02
N SER A 518 31.05 -8.89 3.15
CA SER A 518 31.41 -10.30 3.11
C SER A 518 30.94 -10.90 1.76
N ARG A 519 31.14 -12.19 1.55
CA ARG A 519 30.63 -12.86 0.35
C ARG A 519 29.10 -12.81 0.21
N ASP A 520 28.39 -12.67 1.33
CA ASP A 520 26.94 -12.86 1.41
C ASP A 520 26.22 -11.66 2.02
N ALA A 521 26.92 -10.69 2.59
CA ALA A 521 26.33 -9.57 3.30
C ALA A 521 27.10 -8.27 3.09
N VAL A 522 26.37 -7.16 3.18
CA VAL A 522 26.89 -5.78 3.12
C VAL A 522 26.40 -5.03 4.34
N GLY A 523 27.24 -4.17 4.89
CA GLY A 523 26.88 -3.25 5.97
C GLY A 523 27.52 -1.88 5.76
N ILE A 524 26.77 -0.83 6.09
CA ILE A 524 27.26 0.55 6.09
C ILE A 524 27.44 0.98 7.55
N PHE A 525 28.65 1.37 7.90
CA PHE A 525 29.04 1.71 9.26
C PHE A 525 29.59 3.13 9.31
N ASP A 526 29.15 3.90 10.29
CA ASP A 526 29.69 5.23 10.56
C ASP A 526 31.05 5.14 11.28
N SER A 527 31.74 6.27 11.42
CA SER A 527 33.05 6.34 12.09
C SER A 527 32.99 5.88 13.54
N SER A 528 31.90 6.12 14.26
CA SER A 528 31.75 5.73 15.67
C SER A 528 31.59 4.21 15.82
N ALA A 529 30.83 3.58 14.93
CA ALA A 529 30.68 2.13 14.88
C ALA A 529 31.98 1.43 14.46
N LEU A 530 32.73 2.03 13.53
CA LEU A 530 34.02 1.50 13.12
C LEU A 530 35.05 1.53 14.26
N MET A 531 34.93 2.45 15.21
CA MET A 531 35.75 2.48 16.45
C MET A 531 35.37 1.38 17.44
N ASN A 532 34.20 0.77 17.33
CA ASN A 532 33.71 -0.29 18.21
C ASN A 532 33.69 -1.65 17.52
N SER A 533 34.84 -2.30 17.44
CA SER A 533 35.03 -3.59 16.76
C SER A 533 34.12 -4.73 17.25
N LYS A 534 33.78 -4.74 18.54
CA LYS A 534 32.91 -5.79 19.12
C LYS A 534 31.53 -5.78 18.51
N THR A 535 30.96 -4.60 18.25
CA THR A 535 29.64 -4.45 17.65
C THR A 535 29.61 -4.97 16.21
N ILE A 536 30.59 -4.61 15.39
CA ILE A 536 30.69 -5.04 13.99
C ILE A 536 30.82 -6.56 13.91
N MET A 537 31.68 -7.15 14.68
CA MET A 537 31.95 -8.59 14.61
C MET A 537 30.83 -9.43 15.23
N SER A 538 30.18 -8.96 16.29
CA SER A 538 29.04 -9.65 16.89
C SER A 538 27.82 -9.62 15.97
N SER A 539 27.56 -8.52 15.28
CA SER A 539 26.48 -8.41 14.31
C SER A 539 26.74 -9.28 13.06
N LEU A 540 27.99 -9.38 12.59
CA LEU A 540 28.35 -10.28 11.49
C LEU A 540 28.12 -11.76 11.84
N LYS A 541 28.49 -12.18 13.05
CA LYS A 541 28.25 -13.55 13.54
C LYS A 541 26.75 -13.90 13.61
N GLY A 542 25.89 -12.92 13.79
CA GLY A 542 24.42 -13.07 13.78
C GLY A 542 23.81 -13.32 12.40
N VAL A 543 24.53 -13.03 11.32
CA VAL A 543 24.03 -13.18 9.95
C VAL A 543 24.20 -14.62 9.50
N LYS A 544 23.09 -15.28 9.18
CA LYS A 544 23.06 -16.65 8.64
C LYS A 544 22.56 -16.62 7.20
N VAL A 545 23.33 -17.24 6.28
CA VAL A 545 22.93 -17.47 4.90
C VAL A 545 22.97 -18.97 4.64
N ASN A 546 21.87 -19.55 4.18
CA ASN A 546 21.71 -20.99 3.97
C ASN A 546 22.13 -21.84 5.19
N GLY A 547 21.80 -21.37 6.41
CA GLY A 547 22.10 -22.04 7.66
C GLY A 547 23.57 -21.95 8.13
N LYS A 548 24.47 -21.33 7.37
CA LYS A 548 25.87 -21.11 7.72
C LYS A 548 26.10 -19.65 8.15
N ASN A 549 26.89 -19.46 9.19
CA ASN A 549 27.27 -18.11 9.62
C ASN A 549 28.27 -17.49 8.64
N THR A 550 28.01 -16.24 8.26
CA THR A 550 28.98 -15.40 7.51
C THR A 550 30.18 -15.11 8.42
N LYS A 551 31.39 -15.47 8.00
CA LYS A 551 32.55 -15.50 8.92
C LYS A 551 33.59 -14.44 8.66
N GLU A 552 33.68 -13.87 7.46
CA GLU A 552 34.80 -13.07 7.02
C GLU A 552 34.38 -11.81 6.26
N ILE A 553 34.99 -10.70 6.64
CA ILE A 553 34.93 -9.47 5.84
C ILE A 553 35.94 -9.66 4.70
N ILE A 554 35.47 -9.61 3.45
CA ILE A 554 36.29 -9.77 2.25
C ILE A 554 36.76 -8.43 1.66
N GLY A 555 36.08 -7.36 2.01
CA GLY A 555 36.45 -6.05 1.52
C GLY A 555 35.68 -4.91 2.16
N TYR A 556 36.13 -3.71 1.82
CA TYR A 556 35.57 -2.46 2.30
C TYR A 556 35.73 -1.35 1.27
N HIS A 557 34.92 -0.30 1.43
CA HIS A 557 35.07 0.97 0.70
C HIS A 557 34.86 2.13 1.68
N PRO A 558 35.83 3.07 1.82
CA PRO A 558 35.65 4.24 2.66
C PRO A 558 34.59 5.18 2.09
N ILE A 559 33.83 5.81 2.96
CA ILE A 559 32.82 6.83 2.64
C ILE A 559 33.35 8.17 3.15
N ASN A 560 33.52 9.13 2.25
CA ASN A 560 34.01 10.48 2.56
C ASN A 560 33.06 11.60 2.10
N LYS A 561 31.88 11.25 1.59
CA LYS A 561 30.85 12.16 1.10
C LYS A 561 29.47 11.54 1.31
N ASN A 562 28.43 12.32 1.06
CA ASN A 562 27.04 11.84 1.13
C ASN A 562 26.77 10.73 0.12
N VAL A 563 26.31 9.57 0.62
CA VAL A 563 26.04 8.39 -0.17
C VAL A 563 24.56 8.27 -0.46
N SER A 564 24.18 8.15 -1.74
CA SER A 564 22.80 7.94 -2.19
C SER A 564 22.43 6.47 -2.38
N GLY A 565 23.43 5.58 -2.43
CA GLY A 565 23.25 4.15 -2.62
C GLY A 565 24.58 3.42 -2.75
N SER A 566 24.53 2.17 -3.19
CA SER A 566 25.73 1.38 -3.47
C SER A 566 25.55 0.51 -4.71
N ILE A 567 26.66 0.08 -5.29
CA ILE A 567 26.68 -0.90 -6.38
C ILE A 567 27.37 -2.15 -5.86
N ILE A 568 26.65 -3.27 -5.95
CA ILE A 568 27.13 -4.60 -5.55
C ILE A 568 27.55 -5.35 -6.82
N PHE A 569 28.79 -5.78 -6.87
CA PHE A 569 29.33 -6.62 -7.93
C PHE A 569 29.37 -8.06 -7.46
N SER A 570 28.93 -8.96 -8.34
CA SER A 570 28.88 -10.39 -8.06
C SER A 570 29.90 -11.18 -8.88
N GLU A 571 30.21 -12.39 -8.44
CA GLU A 571 31.21 -13.27 -8.98
C GLU A 571 31.00 -13.62 -10.46
N ASP A 572 29.74 -13.67 -10.92
CA ASP A 572 29.39 -13.94 -12.32
C ASP A 572 29.58 -12.75 -13.27
N GLY A 573 30.07 -11.61 -12.76
CA GLY A 573 30.25 -10.38 -13.52
C GLY A 573 29.00 -9.50 -13.61
N THR A 574 27.94 -9.81 -12.86
CA THR A 574 26.78 -8.93 -12.75
C THR A 574 27.02 -7.80 -11.75
N ALA A 575 26.32 -6.68 -11.93
CA ALA A 575 26.29 -5.59 -10.98
C ALA A 575 24.85 -5.15 -10.71
N ARG A 576 24.53 -4.90 -9.46
CA ARG A 576 23.24 -4.42 -9.01
C ARG A 576 23.39 -3.09 -8.30
N ARG A 577 22.64 -2.08 -8.75
CA ARG A 577 22.54 -0.80 -8.04
C ARG A 577 21.46 -0.91 -6.96
N THR A 578 21.83 -0.57 -5.74
CA THR A 578 20.94 -0.56 -4.57
C THR A 578 20.78 0.87 -4.07
N LYS A 579 19.57 1.21 -3.60
CA LYS A 579 19.32 2.49 -2.93
C LYS A 579 19.68 2.40 -1.45
N MET A 580 19.89 3.54 -0.79
CA MET A 580 20.10 3.59 0.66
C MET A 580 18.96 2.98 1.46
N SER A 581 17.72 3.03 0.95
CA SER A 581 16.58 2.36 1.57
C SER A 581 16.66 0.83 1.57
N GLU A 582 17.46 0.24 0.68
CA GLU A 582 17.68 -1.21 0.60
C GLU A 582 18.88 -1.65 1.47
N ILE A 583 19.87 -0.78 1.66
CA ILE A 583 21.01 -0.97 2.54
C ILE A 583 21.09 0.26 3.45
N PRO A 584 20.22 0.37 4.47
CA PRO A 584 20.21 1.50 5.37
C PRO A 584 21.48 1.53 6.22
N ILE A 585 21.86 2.74 6.65
CA ILE A 585 22.93 2.97 7.60
C ILE A 585 22.41 2.59 8.98
N THR A 586 22.53 1.33 9.32
CA THR A 586 22.04 0.80 10.60
C THR A 586 23.17 0.32 11.50
N ASN A 587 24.45 0.49 11.07
CA ASN A 587 25.60 -0.13 11.71
C ASN A 587 25.44 -1.65 11.86
N ASN A 588 24.65 -2.27 10.95
CA ASN A 588 24.33 -3.68 10.91
C ASN A 588 24.55 -4.26 9.51
N TRP A 589 24.68 -5.59 9.45
CA TRP A 589 24.86 -6.34 8.23
C TRP A 589 23.50 -6.71 7.61
N ILE A 590 23.41 -6.61 6.29
CA ILE A 590 22.24 -6.99 5.51
C ILE A 590 22.63 -8.11 4.54
N THR A 591 21.88 -9.18 4.53
CA THR A 591 22.04 -10.26 3.55
C THR A 591 21.53 -9.81 2.19
N THR A 592 22.38 -9.91 1.17
CA THR A 592 22.10 -9.44 -0.19
C THR A 592 22.11 -10.54 -1.26
N ASN A 593 22.25 -11.81 -0.84
CA ASN A 593 22.45 -12.92 -1.76
C ASN A 593 21.27 -13.91 -1.75
N PRO A 594 20.16 -13.64 -2.48
CA PRO A 594 19.06 -14.60 -2.62
C PRO A 594 19.40 -15.81 -3.53
N ASP A 595 20.42 -15.69 -4.44
CA ASP A 595 20.62 -16.63 -5.56
C ASP A 595 21.99 -17.35 -5.54
N ASN A 596 22.68 -17.43 -4.41
CA ASN A 596 24.03 -18.03 -4.27
C ASN A 596 25.12 -17.37 -5.14
N ASN A 597 24.93 -16.13 -5.58
CA ASN A 597 25.89 -15.40 -6.39
C ASN A 597 26.75 -14.50 -5.49
N PHE A 598 27.97 -14.94 -5.17
CA PHE A 598 28.83 -14.29 -4.17
C PHE A 598 29.23 -12.88 -4.53
N ILE A 599 29.20 -11.98 -3.54
CA ILE A 599 29.67 -10.60 -3.64
C ILE A 599 31.18 -10.58 -3.83
N THR A 600 31.66 -9.79 -4.76
CA THR A 600 33.11 -9.61 -5.01
C THR A 600 33.58 -8.19 -4.74
N ALA A 601 32.73 -7.19 -4.94
CA ALA A 601 33.02 -5.80 -4.61
C ALA A 601 31.73 -5.03 -4.31
N VAL A 602 31.81 -4.02 -3.44
CA VAL A 602 30.71 -3.07 -3.19
C VAL A 602 31.31 -1.68 -3.17
N ILE A 603 30.75 -0.77 -3.95
CA ILE A 603 31.19 0.63 -4.03
C ILE A 603 30.05 1.60 -3.69
N PRO A 604 30.32 2.74 -3.01
CA PRO A 604 29.32 3.77 -2.74
C PRO A 604 28.92 4.52 -4.01
N VAL A 605 27.67 5.01 -4.06
CA VAL A 605 27.20 5.97 -5.05
C VAL A 605 26.92 7.28 -4.32
N TYR A 606 27.56 8.35 -4.73
CA TYR A 606 27.46 9.65 -4.09
C TYR A 606 26.31 10.49 -4.69
N GLU A 607 25.76 11.44 -3.90
CA GLU A 607 24.70 12.35 -4.33
C GLU A 607 25.18 13.40 -5.34
N GLU A 608 26.44 13.82 -5.22
CA GLU A 608 27.04 14.78 -6.11
C GLU A 608 27.28 14.18 -7.50
N ASN A 609 26.82 14.85 -8.54
CA ASN A 609 26.75 14.38 -9.92
C ASN A 609 28.11 14.17 -10.66
N ASP A 610 29.24 14.41 -10.02
CA ASP A 610 30.55 14.40 -10.68
C ASP A 610 31.25 13.03 -10.70
N GLU A 611 30.80 12.06 -9.90
CA GLU A 611 31.43 10.73 -9.82
C GLU A 611 30.55 9.69 -10.51
N LYS A 612 30.56 9.67 -11.86
CA LYS A 612 29.70 8.83 -12.68
C LYS A 612 30.39 7.63 -13.32
N TYR A 613 31.64 7.34 -12.99
CA TYR A 613 32.40 6.30 -13.63
C TYR A 613 32.94 5.27 -12.65
N VAL A 614 33.00 4.03 -13.13
CA VAL A 614 33.53 2.90 -12.37
C VAL A 614 34.68 2.28 -13.12
N VAL A 615 35.76 2.00 -12.42
CA VAL A 615 36.86 1.17 -12.91
C VAL A 615 36.72 -0.23 -12.31
N THR A 616 36.87 -1.26 -13.15
CA THR A 616 36.81 -2.67 -12.73
C THR A 616 38.01 -3.45 -13.24
N ILE A 617 38.44 -4.46 -12.48
CA ILE A 617 39.38 -5.47 -12.93
C ILE A 617 38.72 -6.85 -12.80
N ASN A 618 38.89 -7.70 -13.80
CA ASN A 618 38.35 -9.05 -13.80
C ASN A 618 39.42 -10.11 -13.53
N LYS A 619 39.02 -11.38 -13.39
CA LYS A 619 39.86 -12.56 -13.12
C LYS A 619 40.98 -12.75 -14.18
N ASP A 620 40.78 -12.27 -15.39
CA ASP A 620 41.76 -12.33 -16.46
C ASP A 620 42.70 -11.11 -16.50
N TYR A 621 42.72 -10.36 -15.40
CA TYR A 621 43.50 -9.14 -15.17
C TYR A 621 43.26 -8.04 -16.22
N LYS A 622 42.02 -8.01 -16.77
CA LYS A 622 41.58 -6.97 -17.70
C LYS A 622 40.88 -5.84 -16.96
N VAL A 623 41.29 -4.62 -17.27
CA VAL A 623 40.78 -3.40 -16.65
C VAL A 623 40.03 -2.56 -17.66
N LYS A 624 39.00 -1.89 -17.21
CA LYS A 624 38.23 -0.92 -17.99
C LYS A 624 37.51 0.13 -17.12
N ILE A 625 37.11 1.23 -17.75
CA ILE A 625 36.25 2.28 -17.16
C ILE A 625 34.92 2.27 -17.91
N PHE A 626 33.81 2.47 -17.24
CA PHE A 626 32.48 2.63 -17.83
C PHE A 626 31.58 3.52 -16.98
N ASN A 627 30.51 4.05 -17.59
CA ASN A 627 29.57 4.93 -16.88
C ASN A 627 28.69 4.14 -15.93
N ILE A 628 28.48 4.68 -14.74
CA ILE A 628 27.64 4.09 -13.67
C ILE A 628 26.17 3.95 -14.07
N GLU A 629 25.68 4.81 -14.97
CA GLU A 629 24.29 4.78 -15.45
C GLU A 629 24.00 3.58 -16.34
N GLU A 630 25.04 2.92 -16.87
CA GLU A 630 24.89 1.69 -17.65
C GLU A 630 24.57 0.44 -16.80
N ILE A 631 24.56 0.56 -15.47
CA ILE A 631 24.34 -0.55 -14.54
C ILE A 631 22.84 -0.78 -14.33
N ASN A 632 22.30 -1.84 -14.94
CA ASN A 632 20.89 -2.25 -14.85
C ASN A 632 20.75 -3.75 -14.57
N THR A 633 21.31 -4.29 -13.48
CA THR A 633 21.19 -5.73 -13.10
C THR A 633 21.66 -6.73 -14.18
N LYS A 634 22.45 -6.27 -15.16
CA LYS A 634 23.00 -7.12 -16.23
C LYS A 634 24.51 -7.27 -16.06
N LYS A 635 25.12 -8.23 -16.79
CA LYS A 635 26.57 -8.37 -16.86
C LYS A 635 27.23 -7.07 -17.26
N VAL A 636 28.16 -6.59 -16.43
CA VAL A 636 28.92 -5.35 -16.67
C VAL A 636 30.32 -5.63 -17.17
N GLN A 637 30.78 -6.88 -17.10
CA GLN A 637 32.06 -7.30 -17.66
C GLN A 637 32.04 -8.79 -18.02
N THR A 638 32.76 -9.17 -19.09
CA THR A 638 32.99 -10.57 -19.38
C THR A 638 34.01 -11.12 -18.39
N GLY A 639 33.71 -12.21 -17.74
CA GLY A 639 34.53 -12.81 -16.70
C GLY A 639 34.22 -12.31 -15.29
N LYS A 640 34.80 -12.98 -14.29
CA LYS A 640 34.58 -12.72 -12.87
C LYS A 640 35.24 -11.40 -12.45
N ILE A 641 34.47 -10.44 -11.93
CA ILE A 641 35.02 -9.20 -11.38
C ILE A 641 35.67 -9.50 -10.03
N ILE A 642 36.88 -9.02 -9.85
CA ILE A 642 37.69 -9.23 -8.61
C ILE A 642 37.92 -7.94 -7.83
N ALA A 643 37.87 -6.77 -8.47
CA ALA A 643 37.87 -5.48 -7.80
C ALA A 643 37.14 -4.41 -8.60
N ALA A 644 36.57 -3.44 -7.91
CA ALA A 644 35.93 -2.26 -8.48
C ALA A 644 36.21 -1.02 -7.61
N SER A 645 36.24 0.16 -8.25
CA SER A 645 36.32 1.45 -7.55
C SER A 645 35.58 2.53 -8.33
N ILE A 646 35.05 3.52 -7.62
CA ILE A 646 34.42 4.69 -8.25
C ILE A 646 35.49 5.73 -8.57
N ILE A 647 35.34 6.43 -9.69
CA ILE A 647 36.25 7.50 -10.08
C ILE A 647 35.50 8.73 -10.55
N ASN A 648 36.07 9.89 -10.27
CA ASN A 648 35.65 11.16 -10.85
C ASN A 648 36.49 11.46 -12.09
N LYS A 649 35.86 11.56 -13.26
CA LYS A 649 36.58 11.75 -14.53
C LYS A 649 37.34 13.08 -14.60
N LYS A 650 36.89 14.10 -13.84
CA LYS A 650 37.53 15.43 -13.84
C LYS A 650 38.68 15.52 -12.85
N THR A 651 38.52 14.94 -11.65
CA THR A 651 39.48 15.13 -10.55
C THR A 651 40.46 13.98 -10.37
N THR A 652 40.04 12.72 -10.68
CA THR A 652 40.96 11.58 -10.63
C THR A 652 41.97 11.65 -11.77
N ASN A 653 43.25 11.68 -11.43
CA ASN A 653 44.33 11.72 -12.41
C ASN A 653 44.93 10.35 -12.64
N ASN A 654 45.31 9.68 -11.56
CA ASN A 654 46.05 8.42 -11.56
C ASN A 654 45.27 7.32 -10.82
N LEU A 655 45.63 6.07 -11.13
CA LEU A 655 45.12 4.88 -10.46
C LEU A 655 46.24 4.04 -9.93
N LEU A 656 46.15 3.69 -8.66
CA LEU A 656 47.03 2.73 -8.02
C LEU A 656 46.27 1.39 -7.92
N ILE A 657 46.69 0.39 -8.68
CA ILE A 657 46.14 -0.97 -8.68
C ILE A 657 47.18 -1.89 -8.06
N TYR A 658 46.79 -2.63 -7.01
CA TYR A 658 47.71 -3.56 -6.33
C TYR A 658 47.00 -4.86 -5.93
N ASN A 659 47.80 -5.92 -5.68
CA ASN A 659 47.35 -7.24 -5.24
C ASN A 659 47.81 -7.58 -3.82
N GLU A 660 47.40 -8.75 -3.32
CA GLU A 660 47.77 -9.28 -1.97
C GLU A 660 49.25 -9.59 -1.81
N PHE A 661 50.02 -9.63 -2.89
CA PHE A 661 51.48 -9.85 -2.82
C PHE A 661 52.26 -8.54 -2.72
N GLY A 662 51.57 -7.39 -2.75
CA GLY A 662 52.19 -6.07 -2.73
C GLY A 662 52.75 -5.65 -4.09
N GLU A 663 52.41 -6.39 -5.16
CA GLU A 663 52.69 -5.96 -6.52
C GLU A 663 51.72 -4.86 -6.91
N TYR A 664 52.18 -3.79 -7.55
CA TYR A 664 51.38 -2.65 -7.95
C TYR A 664 51.67 -2.14 -9.32
N ILE A 665 50.67 -1.52 -9.94
CA ILE A 665 50.79 -0.67 -11.14
C ILE A 665 50.26 0.70 -10.75
N TYR A 666 51.01 1.76 -11.01
CA TYR A 666 50.58 3.16 -10.85
C TYR A 666 50.55 3.80 -12.22
N ILE A 667 49.34 4.15 -12.72
CA ILE A 667 49.10 4.53 -14.08
C ILE A 667 48.18 5.76 -14.19
N ASP A 668 48.35 6.52 -15.29
CA ASP A 668 47.36 7.54 -15.63
C ASP A 668 46.02 6.87 -15.98
N LYS A 669 44.90 7.45 -15.53
CA LYS A 669 43.57 6.91 -15.80
C LYS A 669 43.28 6.82 -17.33
N ASN A 670 43.86 7.74 -18.13
CA ASN A 670 43.65 7.77 -19.57
C ASN A 670 44.27 6.57 -20.31
N GLU A 671 45.15 5.83 -19.64
CA GLU A 671 45.66 4.56 -20.12
C GLU A 671 44.63 3.42 -20.09
N ILE A 672 43.53 3.62 -19.37
CA ILE A 672 42.46 2.66 -19.29
C ILE A 672 41.30 3.13 -20.21
N PRO A 673 40.91 2.32 -21.21
CA PRO A 673 39.88 2.72 -22.15
C PRO A 673 38.50 2.77 -21.44
N GLU A 674 37.72 3.76 -21.85
CA GLU A 674 36.30 3.81 -21.58
C GLU A 674 35.59 2.86 -22.57
N LEU A 675 34.99 1.81 -22.08
CA LEU A 675 34.38 0.76 -22.89
C LEU A 675 32.94 0.50 -22.43
N SER A 676 32.13 -0.02 -23.36
CA SER A 676 30.77 -0.43 -23.00
C SER A 676 30.78 -1.48 -21.88
N ARG A 677 29.69 -1.53 -21.10
CA ARG A 677 29.54 -2.42 -19.95
C ARG A 677 29.80 -3.90 -20.27
N SER A 678 29.46 -4.36 -21.46
CA SER A 678 29.58 -5.76 -21.88
C SER A 678 30.98 -6.17 -22.35
N SER A 679 31.92 -5.22 -22.51
CA SER A 679 33.25 -5.52 -22.99
C SER A 679 34.13 -6.18 -21.94
N ALA A 680 35.10 -6.97 -22.35
CA ALA A 680 36.04 -7.64 -21.45
C ALA A 680 37.05 -6.70 -20.79
N GLY A 681 37.33 -5.52 -21.37
CA GLY A 681 38.42 -4.63 -20.94
C GLY A 681 39.74 -4.97 -21.56
N ASN A 682 40.78 -4.18 -21.25
CA ASN A 682 42.17 -4.34 -21.75
C ASN A 682 43.03 -5.01 -20.72
N SER A 683 43.94 -5.88 -21.16
CA SER A 683 44.88 -6.62 -20.32
C SER A 683 45.84 -5.69 -19.55
N THR A 684 46.14 -6.03 -18.33
CA THR A 684 47.23 -5.52 -17.54
C THR A 684 48.39 -6.53 -17.53
N SER A 685 49.53 -6.19 -16.97
CA SER A 685 50.69 -7.06 -16.91
C SER A 685 50.76 -7.90 -15.60
N PHE A 686 49.70 -7.92 -14.80
CA PHE A 686 49.65 -8.83 -13.64
C PHE A 686 49.59 -10.28 -14.14
N GLU A 687 50.42 -11.15 -13.53
CA GLU A 687 50.44 -12.58 -13.82
C GLU A 687 49.82 -13.43 -12.70
N GLN A 688 49.65 -12.84 -11.53
CA GLN A 688 49.10 -13.49 -10.34
C GLN A 688 48.27 -12.54 -9.48
N GLY A 689 47.48 -13.11 -8.57
CA GLY A 689 46.68 -12.35 -7.60
C GLY A 689 45.20 -12.67 -7.66
N LYS A 690 44.54 -12.69 -6.51
CA LYS A 690 43.11 -12.91 -6.36
C LYS A 690 42.38 -11.73 -5.70
N ASN A 691 43.11 -11.01 -4.81
CA ASN A 691 42.57 -9.91 -4.02
C ASN A 691 43.18 -8.60 -4.50
N PHE A 692 42.54 -7.97 -5.47
CA PHE A 692 42.99 -6.68 -5.98
C PHE A 692 42.28 -5.55 -5.26
N LYS A 693 42.97 -4.40 -5.19
CA LYS A 693 42.42 -3.12 -4.78
C LYS A 693 42.76 -2.06 -5.81
N ILE A 694 41.88 -1.11 -5.97
CA ILE A 694 42.00 0.02 -6.88
C ILE A 694 41.80 1.30 -6.06
N ILE A 695 42.83 2.14 -5.99
CA ILE A 695 42.78 3.42 -5.30
C ILE A 695 42.88 4.52 -6.37
N PRO A 696 41.82 5.32 -6.53
CA PRO A 696 41.88 6.52 -7.35
C PRO A 696 42.65 7.61 -6.63
N ILE A 697 43.57 8.25 -7.33
CA ILE A 697 44.43 9.32 -6.80
C ILE A 697 44.10 10.60 -7.53
N THR A 698 43.72 11.63 -6.77
CA THR A 698 43.41 12.97 -7.23
C THR A 698 44.62 13.86 -7.02
N LYS A 699 45.18 14.38 -8.09
CA LYS A 699 46.27 15.33 -8.02
C LYS A 699 45.69 16.73 -7.85
N ASN A 700 45.83 17.29 -6.65
CA ASN A 700 45.48 18.68 -6.38
C ASN A 700 46.79 19.44 -6.10
N VAL A 701 46.97 20.60 -6.71
CA VAL A 701 48.21 21.39 -6.61
C VAL A 701 48.58 21.75 -5.13
N ASP A 702 47.57 21.70 -4.25
CA ASP A 702 47.73 22.05 -2.82
C ASP A 702 47.73 20.85 -1.86
N ILE A 703 47.63 19.62 -2.37
CA ILE A 703 47.49 18.43 -1.52
C ILE A 703 48.57 17.42 -1.84
N GLU A 704 49.45 17.22 -0.91
CA GLU A 704 50.46 16.15 -0.95
C GLU A 704 49.85 14.88 -0.31
N ASN A 705 49.77 13.80 -1.09
CA ASN A 705 49.26 12.53 -0.61
C ASN A 705 50.38 11.66 -0.07
N LEU A 706 50.26 11.24 1.18
CA LEU A 706 51.10 10.21 1.77
C LEU A 706 50.44 8.84 1.54
N ILE A 707 51.23 7.90 1.06
CA ILE A 707 50.83 6.52 0.88
C ILE A 707 51.40 5.72 2.02
N VAL A 708 50.55 5.07 2.81
CA VAL A 708 50.92 4.28 3.97
C VAL A 708 50.78 2.80 3.67
N GLY A 709 51.88 2.09 3.58
CA GLY A 709 51.92 0.64 3.33
C GLY A 709 52.07 -0.13 4.63
N PHE A 710 51.42 -1.29 4.74
CA PHE A 710 51.39 -2.14 5.91
C PHE A 710 51.85 -3.56 5.59
N ILE A 711 52.69 -4.11 6.46
CA ILE A 711 53.17 -5.48 6.40
C ILE A 711 53.02 -6.17 7.75
N GLU A 712 52.73 -7.48 7.75
CA GLU A 712 52.67 -8.34 8.92
C GLU A 712 53.91 -9.27 8.91
N ASN A 713 54.64 -9.32 10.00
CA ASN A 713 55.75 -10.25 10.15
C ASN A 713 55.22 -11.66 10.43
N ASN A 714 55.64 -12.66 9.67
CA ASN A 714 55.16 -14.04 9.79
C ASN A 714 55.61 -14.73 11.07
N ASP A 715 56.70 -14.25 11.71
CA ASP A 715 57.31 -14.92 12.86
C ASP A 715 56.61 -14.54 14.19
N ASP A 716 56.16 -13.29 14.34
CA ASP A 716 55.54 -12.78 15.57
C ASP A 716 54.15 -12.22 15.37
N GLY A 717 53.66 -12.19 14.13
CA GLY A 717 52.33 -11.62 13.77
C GLY A 717 52.21 -10.11 14.00
N VAL A 718 53.35 -9.41 14.20
CA VAL A 718 53.39 -7.97 14.44
C VAL A 718 53.25 -7.22 13.12
N CYS A 719 52.28 -6.33 13.06
CA CYS A 719 52.09 -5.44 11.93
C CYS A 719 53.01 -4.22 12.04
N THR A 720 53.66 -3.87 10.95
CA THR A 720 54.44 -2.66 10.82
C THR A 720 53.96 -1.84 9.64
N TYR A 721 54.16 -0.52 9.68
CA TYR A 721 53.80 0.35 8.58
C TYR A 721 54.92 1.29 8.19
N THR A 722 54.89 1.75 6.95
CA THR A 722 55.75 2.83 6.46
C THR A 722 54.90 3.80 5.63
N ALA A 723 55.26 5.06 5.65
CA ALA A 723 54.61 6.10 4.86
C ALA A 723 55.63 6.69 3.85
N PHE A 724 55.19 6.91 2.63
CA PHE A 724 56.00 7.52 1.58
C PHE A 724 55.16 8.49 0.75
N SER A 725 55.79 9.48 0.13
CA SER A 725 55.11 10.43 -0.73
C SER A 725 54.64 9.75 -2.03
N GLU A 726 53.49 10.23 -2.56
CA GLU A 726 53.01 9.80 -3.86
C GLU A 726 54.04 9.97 -4.98
N GLU A 727 54.90 10.99 -4.88
CA GLU A 727 55.99 11.26 -5.85
C GLU A 727 57.03 10.13 -5.95
N SER A 728 57.14 9.31 -4.87
CA SER A 728 58.02 8.15 -4.89
C SER A 728 57.49 7.01 -5.77
N LEU A 729 56.21 7.03 -6.12
CA LEU A 729 55.61 6.09 -7.09
C LEU A 729 55.95 6.54 -8.53
N ARG A 730 56.56 5.68 -9.27
CA ARG A 730 56.84 5.96 -10.71
C ARG A 730 55.60 5.67 -11.55
N LEU A 731 55.06 6.69 -12.21
CA LEU A 731 53.99 6.54 -13.21
C LEU A 731 54.49 5.59 -14.34
N GLY A 732 53.62 4.65 -14.68
CA GLY A 732 53.95 3.64 -15.67
C GLY A 732 52.75 3.44 -16.64
N HIS A 733 52.94 2.51 -17.57
CA HIS A 733 51.88 2.08 -18.52
C HIS A 733 51.22 0.82 -17.96
N ARG A 734 49.92 0.58 -18.27
CA ARG A 734 49.13 -0.60 -17.77
C ARG A 734 49.79 -1.95 -18.14
N THR A 735 50.61 -2.00 -19.18
CA THR A 735 51.31 -3.17 -19.64
C THR A 735 52.77 -3.27 -19.08
N ASN A 736 53.19 -2.30 -18.26
CA ASN A 736 54.50 -2.39 -17.64
C ASN A 736 54.47 -3.49 -16.56
N LYS A 737 55.60 -4.16 -16.36
CA LYS A 737 55.77 -5.16 -15.32
C LYS A 737 55.40 -4.57 -13.94
N PRO A 738 54.52 -5.23 -13.12
CA PRO A 738 54.18 -4.76 -11.78
C PRO A 738 55.45 -4.55 -10.94
N LYS A 739 55.38 -3.52 -10.07
CA LYS A 739 56.46 -3.24 -9.11
C LYS A 739 56.02 -3.71 -7.73
N GLU A 740 56.96 -4.00 -6.86
CA GLU A 740 56.71 -4.37 -5.46
C GLU A 740 56.83 -3.14 -4.57
N PHE A 741 55.88 -2.93 -3.61
CA PHE A 741 56.00 -1.91 -2.59
C PHE A 741 57.16 -2.17 -1.66
N PHE A 742 57.36 -3.47 -1.31
CA PHE A 742 58.35 -3.92 -0.34
C PHE A 742 58.99 -5.23 -0.79
N LYS A 743 60.26 -5.45 -0.46
CA LYS A 743 60.89 -6.75 -0.60
C LYS A 743 60.52 -7.62 0.60
N LEU A 744 59.46 -8.43 0.45
CA LEU A 744 58.92 -9.28 1.50
C LEU A 744 59.73 -10.57 1.61
N LYS A 745 60.64 -10.69 2.59
CA LYS A 745 61.41 -11.92 2.82
C LYS A 745 60.72 -12.86 3.84
N HIS A 746 60.13 -12.34 4.91
CA HIS A 746 59.47 -13.07 5.99
C HIS A 746 58.21 -12.33 6.46
N SER A 747 57.61 -11.54 5.61
CA SER A 747 56.44 -10.72 5.93
C SER A 747 55.36 -10.83 4.90
N LYS A 748 54.11 -10.64 5.32
CA LYS A 748 52.94 -10.65 4.48
C LYS A 748 52.50 -9.21 4.23
N PHE A 749 52.22 -8.87 2.97
CA PHE A 749 51.66 -7.57 2.63
C PHE A 749 50.17 -7.54 3.05
N ILE A 750 49.74 -6.45 3.66
CA ILE A 750 48.40 -6.29 4.17
C ILE A 750 47.62 -5.33 3.31
N GLY A 751 48.19 -4.23 2.91
CA GLY A 751 47.50 -3.25 2.07
C GLY A 751 48.15 -1.86 2.13
N VAL A 752 47.53 -0.94 1.36
CA VAL A 752 47.96 0.46 1.26
C VAL A 752 46.76 1.36 1.52
N GLY A 753 46.99 2.43 2.28
CA GLY A 753 46.05 3.53 2.46
C GLY A 753 46.63 4.84 1.97
N THR A 754 45.81 5.86 1.77
CA THR A 754 46.27 7.21 1.44
C THR A 754 45.87 8.20 2.53
N VAL A 755 46.77 9.12 2.88
CA VAL A 755 46.50 10.17 3.87
C VAL A 755 46.97 11.50 3.29
N ASN A 756 46.15 12.54 3.45
CA ASN A 756 46.58 13.89 3.11
C ASN A 756 47.60 14.39 4.10
N ALA A 757 48.76 14.80 3.61
CA ALA A 757 49.87 15.24 4.43
C ALA A 757 49.55 16.47 5.31
N LYS A 758 48.70 17.40 4.81
CA LYS A 758 48.26 18.59 5.55
C LYS A 758 47.29 18.29 6.68
N THR A 759 46.41 17.31 6.48
CA THR A 759 45.38 16.94 7.49
C THR A 759 45.72 15.66 8.25
N LYS A 760 46.94 15.12 8.13
CA LYS A 760 47.35 13.86 8.78
C LYS A 760 47.13 13.83 10.29
N ASN A 761 47.31 14.97 10.97
CA ASN A 761 47.14 15.09 12.40
C ASN A 761 45.69 14.94 12.89
N SER A 762 44.73 15.20 12.05
CA SER A 762 43.27 15.03 12.28
C SER A 762 42.73 13.74 11.67
N SER A 763 43.54 12.96 10.96
CA SER A 763 43.13 11.73 10.31
C SER A 763 43.36 10.50 11.20
N THR A 764 42.48 9.51 11.07
CA THR A 764 42.58 8.22 11.75
C THR A 764 42.55 7.11 10.71
N ILE A 765 43.45 6.18 10.76
CA ILE A 765 43.49 4.98 9.91
C ILE A 765 42.99 3.81 10.74
N SER A 766 41.93 3.14 10.27
CA SER A 766 41.45 1.93 10.89
C SER A 766 41.94 0.70 10.14
N LEU A 767 42.57 -0.20 10.89
CA LEU A 767 43.01 -1.51 10.41
C LEU A 767 41.91 -2.53 10.70
N ILE A 768 41.38 -3.16 9.67
CA ILE A 768 40.34 -4.15 9.81
C ILE A 768 40.90 -5.54 9.57
N SER A 769 40.78 -6.40 10.58
CA SER A 769 41.01 -7.84 10.45
C SER A 769 39.67 -8.57 10.40
N PRO A 770 39.62 -9.86 10.00
CA PRO A 770 38.40 -10.66 10.13
C PRO A 770 37.81 -10.72 11.52
N TYR A 771 38.62 -10.40 12.52
CA TYR A 771 38.32 -10.60 13.95
C TYR A 771 38.46 -9.35 14.81
N ASN A 772 39.01 -8.26 14.26
CA ASN A 772 39.27 -7.03 15.05
C ASN A 772 39.40 -5.78 14.18
N VAL A 773 39.13 -4.62 14.74
CA VAL A 773 39.38 -3.31 14.14
C VAL A 773 40.27 -2.51 15.10
N ASN A 774 41.39 -2.02 14.62
CA ASN A 774 42.31 -1.16 15.37
C ASN A 774 42.49 0.17 14.65
N THR A 775 42.69 1.21 15.40
CA THR A 775 42.85 2.56 14.90
C THR A 775 44.23 3.14 15.18
N ILE A 776 44.79 3.80 14.16
CA ILE A 776 46.03 4.54 14.25
C ILE A 776 45.68 6.02 14.03
N ASN A 777 46.08 6.86 14.98
CA ASN A 777 45.94 8.29 14.83
C ASN A 777 47.00 8.81 13.85
N GLY A 778 46.64 9.63 12.88
CA GLY A 778 47.55 10.23 11.90
C GLY A 778 48.69 11.03 12.50
N LYS A 779 48.50 11.58 13.71
CA LYS A 779 49.60 12.20 14.51
C LYS A 779 50.80 11.28 14.75
N ASN A 780 50.55 9.97 14.74
CA ASN A 780 51.61 8.96 14.97
C ASN A 780 52.31 8.54 13.69
N ILE A 781 51.88 9.01 12.53
CA ILE A 781 52.45 8.72 11.22
C ILE A 781 53.58 9.74 10.98
N LYS A 782 54.84 9.32 11.04
CA LYS A 782 55.98 10.16 10.68
C LYS A 782 56.36 9.96 9.21
N ASP A 783 56.73 11.07 8.56
CA ASP A 783 57.31 11.07 7.22
C ASP A 783 58.75 10.63 7.35
N ASN A 784 59.04 9.38 7.16
CA ASN A 784 60.29 8.76 6.75
C ASN A 784 60.42 7.32 7.27
N MET A 785 60.65 6.48 6.39
CA MET A 785 61.20 5.12 6.26
C MET A 785 61.43 4.22 7.49
N ASP A 786 60.93 4.50 8.67
CA ASP A 786 61.06 3.61 9.83
C ASP A 786 59.74 2.86 10.12
N PHE A 787 59.81 1.54 10.01
CA PHE A 787 58.73 0.66 10.39
C PHE A 787 58.41 0.77 11.89
N LYS A 788 57.20 1.21 12.23
CA LYS A 788 56.70 1.25 13.61
C LYS A 788 55.81 0.06 13.91
N LYS A 789 56.11 -0.62 15.03
CA LYS A 789 55.38 -1.78 15.52
C LYS A 789 53.97 -1.40 15.96
N ILE A 790 52.99 -2.19 15.51
CA ILE A 790 51.58 -2.15 15.95
C ILE A 790 51.22 -3.57 16.37
N SER A 791 50.77 -3.77 17.61
CA SER A 791 50.46 -5.11 18.14
C SER A 791 49.07 -5.57 17.67
N VAL A 792 48.91 -5.90 16.38
CA VAL A 792 47.62 -6.39 15.81
C VAL A 792 47.89 -7.20 14.57
N SER A 793 47.07 -8.24 14.33
CA SER A 793 47.07 -9.04 13.12
C SER A 793 45.93 -8.54 12.18
N PRO A 794 46.20 -7.67 11.22
CA PRO A 794 45.18 -7.04 10.39
C PRO A 794 44.99 -7.75 9.04
N PHE A 795 43.79 -7.63 8.48
CA PHE A 795 43.43 -8.18 7.17
C PHE A 795 43.05 -7.13 6.12
N GLY A 796 42.97 -5.86 6.50
CA GLY A 796 42.63 -4.80 5.55
C GLY A 796 42.70 -3.41 6.22
N LEU A 797 42.69 -2.38 5.39
CA LEU A 797 42.85 -0.99 5.75
C LEU A 797 41.64 -0.17 5.41
N ILE A 798 41.14 0.60 6.38
CA ILE A 798 40.19 1.69 6.16
C ILE A 798 40.78 2.98 6.68
N GLN A 799 40.80 4.01 5.82
CA GLN A 799 41.11 5.36 6.20
C GLN A 799 39.83 6.13 6.54
N ILE A 800 39.75 6.69 7.74
CA ILE A 800 38.63 7.53 8.16
C ILE A 800 39.19 8.91 8.44
N PRO A 801 38.85 9.94 7.63
CA PRO A 801 39.14 11.33 7.99
C PRO A 801 38.34 11.71 9.24
N ASN A 802 39.00 12.33 10.24
CA ASN A 802 38.27 12.95 11.35
C ASN A 802 37.55 14.21 10.87
N MET A 803 36.34 14.43 11.34
CA MET A 803 35.67 15.73 11.17
C MET A 803 36.47 16.81 11.92
N GLU A 804 36.76 17.89 11.26
CA GLU A 804 37.04 19.16 11.96
C GLU A 804 35.70 19.69 12.52
N HIS A 805 35.69 20.08 13.79
CA HIS A 805 34.60 20.79 14.48
C HIS A 805 34.41 22.18 13.88
#